data_0b5c358340dfda3888f5981274905bb2
#
_entry.id   0b5c358340dfda3888f5981274905bb2
#
_cell.length_a   1.000
_cell.length_b   1.000
_cell.length_c   1.000
_cell.angle_alpha   90.00
_cell.angle_beta   90.00
_cell.angle_gamma   90.00
#
_symmetry.space_group_name_H-M   'P 1'
#
loop_
_entity.id
_entity.type
_entity.pdbx_description
1 polymer ?
#
loop_
_entity_poly.entity_id
_entity_poly.type
_entity_poly.pdbx_seq_one_letter_code
_entity_poly.pdbx_strand_id
1 'polypeptide(L)'
;MIVCIAEKPSVAKDIARIIGATTARDGYMEGNGYQVTWTFGHLCELKEPDDYTPMWKHWSLAALPMIPQRFGIKLINDEGIKKQFATIEKLMQAADSIINCGDAGQEGELIQRWVMQKAQAKCPVKRLWISSMTDEAIKQGFQELKDQGEYQSLYLAGLSRAIGDWILGMNATRLYTLKYGQNRQVLSIGRVQTPTLALIVNRQKEIDNFVSEPYWVLATIYRDTQFTATSGKFTSKEEGEKAFSTIAGKPFKVTDVSKKKGNEAPPHLYDLTSLQVDCNKKFAYSADITLKLIQSLYEKKYTTYPRVDTQFLTDDIYPKCPQILNGVSQAKIMSQQKYLPLIQQLATISKKLPKSKKVFDNSKVTDHHAIIPTGVPPTGLTDMEANVYDLIAKRFISVFYPDCKFSTTTVLGEVINEDGPKPEKIEFKVSGKEILEPGWRVVYAKDAKNADDDDASDNANGNADSGNGAKKEVVEERTLPSFTKGESGEHQPTLTEKWTTPPKYYTEATLLRAMETAGKFVEDEELRAALKENGIGRPSSRAGIIETLFKRHYIRRQRKNLMATPTGIELIDTIHEELLKSCELTGIWEKKLRDIEHKTYNPADFINGLKEQINNIVIDVLSDNSNRRVTIMTEEDLKKKPAAKKTPAKKAPAKKANKAAAQNTDSQNVPAQPAPAADPMVGKPCPLCGKGVIIKGKTAYGCSNWKAGCQYRQPFSQM
;
A
#
# COMPACT_ATOMS: atom_id res chain seq x y z
N MET A 1 -7.54 46.37 2.16
CA MET A 1 -6.66 45.25 2.55
C MET A 1 -6.90 44.03 1.65
N ILE A 2 -5.86 43.39 1.19
CA ILE A 2 -5.94 42.13 0.42
C ILE A 2 -5.83 40.96 1.39
N VAL A 3 -6.82 40.08 1.39
CA VAL A 3 -6.80 38.88 2.25
C VAL A 3 -6.33 37.67 1.44
N CYS A 4 -5.24 37.05 1.86
CA CYS A 4 -4.77 35.77 1.34
C CYS A 4 -5.25 34.65 2.25
N ILE A 5 -5.82 33.58 1.70
CA ILE A 5 -6.22 32.41 2.48
C ILE A 5 -5.52 31.17 1.98
N ALA A 6 -4.69 30.54 2.83
CA ALA A 6 -3.97 29.30 2.53
C ALA A 6 -4.65 28.09 3.24
N GLU A 7 -4.34 26.89 2.76
CA GLU A 7 -4.94 25.66 3.32
C GLU A 7 -4.36 25.26 4.68
N LYS A 8 -3.12 25.72 4.99
CA LYS A 8 -2.38 25.32 6.19
C LYS A 8 -1.61 26.49 6.79
N PRO A 9 -1.42 26.52 8.13
CA PRO A 9 -0.66 27.58 8.79
C PRO A 9 0.78 27.72 8.29
N SER A 10 1.46 26.62 7.96
CA SER A 10 2.83 26.62 7.44
C SER A 10 2.92 27.33 6.10
N VAL A 11 2.03 26.99 5.18
CA VAL A 11 1.92 27.60 3.85
C VAL A 11 1.62 29.09 3.95
N ALA A 12 0.67 29.47 4.82
CA ALA A 12 0.34 30.86 5.06
C ALA A 12 1.56 31.69 5.54
N LYS A 13 2.33 31.13 6.48
CA LYS A 13 3.54 31.79 7.00
C LYS A 13 4.63 31.95 5.93
N ASP A 14 4.82 30.96 5.07
CA ASP A 14 5.78 31.06 3.97
C ASP A 14 5.34 32.12 2.96
N ILE A 15 4.07 32.14 2.57
CA ILE A 15 3.50 33.21 1.71
C ILE A 15 3.66 34.57 2.40
N ALA A 16 3.25 34.69 3.65
CA ALA A 16 3.32 35.96 4.40
C ALA A 16 4.73 36.53 4.46
N ARG A 17 5.72 35.69 4.71
CA ARG A 17 7.15 36.09 4.69
C ARG A 17 7.57 36.67 3.34
N ILE A 18 7.13 36.04 2.25
CA ILE A 18 7.52 36.41 0.88
C ILE A 18 6.89 37.76 0.47
N ILE A 19 5.63 37.97 0.82
CA ILE A 19 4.90 39.21 0.45
C ILE A 19 5.07 40.35 1.47
N GLY A 20 5.83 40.11 2.56
CA GLY A 20 6.13 41.14 3.57
C GLY A 20 5.05 41.31 4.65
N ALA A 21 4.14 40.36 4.82
CA ALA A 21 3.15 40.34 5.89
C ALA A 21 3.72 39.66 7.16
N THR A 22 4.65 40.32 7.86
CA THR A 22 5.50 39.69 8.90
C THR A 22 4.96 39.85 10.33
N THR A 23 3.95 40.67 10.56
CA THR A 23 3.37 40.88 11.90
C THR A 23 2.37 39.77 12.22
N ALA A 24 2.67 38.98 13.26
CA ALA A 24 1.78 37.91 13.73
C ALA A 24 0.57 38.48 14.48
N ARG A 25 -0.59 37.95 14.16
CA ARG A 25 -1.89 38.20 14.82
C ARG A 25 -2.54 36.88 15.21
N ASP A 26 -3.63 36.92 15.98
CA ASP A 26 -4.38 35.70 16.32
C ASP A 26 -5.15 35.19 15.08
N GLY A 27 -4.66 34.09 14.52
CA GLY A 27 -5.25 33.44 13.34
C GLY A 27 -4.80 34.00 11.97
N TYR A 28 -3.87 34.97 11.90
CA TYR A 28 -3.36 35.50 10.65
C TYR A 28 -2.01 36.24 10.79
N MET A 29 -1.38 36.54 9.68
CA MET A 29 -0.20 37.42 9.55
C MET A 29 -0.59 38.70 8.82
N GLU A 30 0.02 39.85 9.18
CA GLU A 30 -0.34 41.15 8.61
C GLU A 30 0.90 41.96 8.23
N GLY A 31 0.81 42.74 7.16
CA GLY A 31 1.82 43.68 6.70
C GLY A 31 1.77 43.91 5.20
N ASN A 32 2.43 44.96 4.74
CA ASN A 32 2.55 45.34 3.34
C ASN A 32 1.23 45.38 2.54
N GLY A 33 0.10 45.77 3.18
CA GLY A 33 -1.22 45.79 2.54
C GLY A 33 -1.95 44.45 2.48
N TYR A 34 -1.35 43.38 3.05
CA TYR A 34 -1.88 42.03 3.06
C TYR A 34 -2.23 41.54 4.47
N GLN A 35 -3.26 40.67 4.53
CA GLN A 35 -3.60 39.85 5.68
C GLN A 35 -3.62 38.40 5.22
N VAL A 36 -2.73 37.57 5.74
CA VAL A 36 -2.55 36.16 5.32
C VAL A 36 -3.09 35.26 6.42
N THR A 37 -4.23 34.65 6.17
CA THR A 37 -4.88 33.70 7.08
C THR A 37 -4.80 32.29 6.51
N TRP A 38 -5.32 31.31 7.25
CA TRP A 38 -5.23 29.89 6.89
C TRP A 38 -6.42 29.08 7.40
N THR A 39 -6.60 27.93 6.76
CA THR A 39 -7.47 26.86 7.27
C THR A 39 -6.61 25.75 7.92
N PHE A 40 -7.26 24.73 8.46
CA PHE A 40 -6.61 23.51 8.97
C PHE A 40 -6.96 22.29 8.08
N GLY A 41 -6.98 22.47 6.77
CA GLY A 41 -7.71 21.65 5.83
C GLY A 41 -9.18 22.03 5.84
N HIS A 42 -10.09 21.05 5.83
CA HIS A 42 -11.52 21.35 5.89
C HIS A 42 -11.93 22.05 7.18
N LEU A 43 -12.53 23.24 7.08
CA LEU A 43 -13.28 23.89 8.16
C LEU A 43 -14.79 23.67 7.99
N CYS A 44 -15.22 23.41 6.76
CA CYS A 44 -16.61 23.15 6.40
C CYS A 44 -16.80 21.72 5.94
N GLU A 45 -17.98 21.17 6.15
CA GLU A 45 -18.46 19.89 5.68
C GLU A 45 -19.88 20.02 5.12
N LEU A 46 -20.35 19.03 4.35
CA LEU A 46 -21.75 18.97 3.96
C LEU A 46 -22.62 18.77 5.20
N LYS A 47 -23.81 19.36 5.19
CA LYS A 47 -24.79 19.18 6.26
C LYS A 47 -25.13 17.70 6.46
N GLU A 48 -25.33 17.30 7.72
CA GLU A 48 -25.85 15.99 8.09
C GLU A 48 -27.33 15.86 7.74
N PRO A 49 -27.87 14.64 7.62
CA PRO A 49 -29.29 14.45 7.29
C PRO A 49 -30.28 15.23 8.18
N ASP A 50 -30.03 15.30 9.47
CA ASP A 50 -30.88 16.02 10.44
C ASP A 50 -30.74 17.55 10.37
N ASP A 51 -29.71 18.09 9.75
CA ASP A 51 -29.60 19.52 9.45
C ASP A 51 -30.58 19.96 8.33
N TYR A 52 -31.11 18.99 7.53
CA TYR A 52 -32.10 19.29 6.48
C TYR A 52 -33.53 19.13 6.96
N THR A 53 -33.81 18.07 7.72
CA THR A 53 -35.13 17.80 8.29
C THR A 53 -35.05 16.92 9.53
N PRO A 54 -35.80 17.21 10.61
CA PRO A 54 -35.85 16.36 11.79
C PRO A 54 -36.28 14.91 11.52
N MET A 55 -37.02 14.68 10.43
CA MET A 55 -37.39 13.31 10.00
C MET A 55 -36.20 12.39 9.72
N TRP A 56 -35.09 12.96 9.29
CA TRP A 56 -33.87 12.19 8.97
C TRP A 56 -32.95 11.96 10.16
N LYS A 57 -33.30 12.48 11.34
CA LYS A 57 -32.57 12.26 12.59
C LYS A 57 -32.62 10.79 13.02
N HIS A 58 -33.82 10.22 12.96
CA HIS A 58 -34.00 8.80 13.28
C HIS A 58 -33.87 7.94 12.02
N TRP A 59 -33.10 6.88 12.14
CA TRP A 59 -32.93 5.95 11.04
C TRP A 59 -34.21 5.16 10.81
N SER A 60 -34.79 5.27 9.63
CA SER A 60 -36.00 4.58 9.20
C SER A 60 -35.90 4.21 7.73
N LEU A 61 -36.35 3.02 7.37
CA LEU A 61 -36.42 2.59 5.96
C LEU A 61 -37.41 3.46 5.16
N ALA A 62 -38.47 3.93 5.79
CA ALA A 62 -39.47 4.80 5.15
C ALA A 62 -38.93 6.20 4.80
N ALA A 63 -37.79 6.60 5.39
CA ALA A 63 -37.15 7.89 5.12
C ALA A 63 -36.13 7.83 3.96
N LEU A 64 -35.94 6.66 3.37
CA LEU A 64 -34.99 6.46 2.29
C LEU A 64 -35.67 6.47 0.92
N PRO A 65 -35.02 7.03 -0.12
CA PRO A 65 -33.70 7.67 -0.04
C PRO A 65 -33.77 9.12 0.50
N MET A 66 -32.75 9.51 1.25
CA MET A 66 -32.54 10.88 1.71
C MET A 66 -31.83 11.66 0.62
N ILE A 67 -32.55 12.53 -0.06
CA ILE A 67 -32.01 13.37 -1.14
C ILE A 67 -32.43 14.81 -0.89
N PRO A 68 -31.52 15.67 -0.37
CA PRO A 68 -31.82 17.09 -0.18
C PRO A 68 -32.13 17.77 -1.51
N GLN A 69 -33.07 18.68 -1.50
CA GLN A 69 -33.36 19.52 -2.69
C GLN A 69 -32.15 20.37 -3.08
N ARG A 70 -31.45 20.90 -2.07
CA ARG A 70 -30.23 21.67 -2.21
C ARG A 70 -29.22 21.26 -1.12
N PHE A 71 -28.01 20.91 -1.52
CA PHE A 71 -26.94 20.61 -0.58
C PHE A 71 -26.41 21.90 0.06
N GLY A 72 -26.25 21.87 1.37
CA GLY A 72 -25.69 22.95 2.16
C GLY A 72 -24.43 22.54 2.89
N ILE A 73 -23.69 23.53 3.37
CA ILE A 73 -22.46 23.35 4.15
C ILE A 73 -22.66 23.86 5.57
N LYS A 74 -21.94 23.27 6.52
CA LYS A 74 -21.83 23.71 7.91
C LYS A 74 -20.37 23.71 8.35
N LEU A 75 -20.05 24.42 9.43
CA LEU A 75 -18.75 24.32 10.08
C LEU A 75 -18.65 22.97 10.79
N ILE A 76 -17.48 22.37 10.72
CA ILE A 76 -17.14 21.22 11.55
C ILE A 76 -17.22 21.64 13.02
N ASN A 77 -17.81 20.78 13.84
CA ASN A 77 -18.06 21.10 15.25
C ASN A 77 -16.79 20.89 16.11
N ASP A 78 -15.85 21.82 15.97
CA ASP A 78 -14.59 21.90 16.72
C ASP A 78 -14.34 23.34 17.14
N GLU A 79 -13.95 23.57 18.40
CA GLU A 79 -13.78 24.92 18.93
C GLU A 79 -12.61 25.68 18.31
N GLY A 80 -11.52 24.99 17.94
CA GLY A 80 -10.39 25.59 17.23
C GLY A 80 -10.80 26.03 15.82
N ILE A 81 -11.59 25.21 15.13
CA ILE A 81 -12.15 25.51 13.81
C ILE A 81 -13.09 26.72 13.90
N LYS A 82 -14.00 26.75 14.86
CA LYS A 82 -14.92 27.88 15.07
C LYS A 82 -14.19 29.19 15.33
N LYS A 83 -13.15 29.14 16.19
CA LYS A 83 -12.31 30.32 16.49
C LYS A 83 -11.58 30.81 15.23
N GLN A 84 -10.94 29.94 14.50
CA GLN A 84 -10.21 30.29 13.26
C GLN A 84 -11.17 30.82 12.20
N PHE A 85 -12.33 30.18 12.02
CA PHE A 85 -13.34 30.65 11.07
C PHE A 85 -13.87 32.04 11.41
N ALA A 86 -14.10 32.37 12.68
CA ALA A 86 -14.52 33.71 13.09
C ALA A 86 -13.48 34.79 12.71
N THR A 87 -12.17 34.45 12.81
CA THR A 87 -11.10 35.33 12.32
C THR A 87 -11.18 35.50 10.82
N ILE A 88 -11.29 34.37 10.06
CA ILE A 88 -11.40 34.39 8.59
C ILE A 88 -12.60 35.21 8.12
N GLU A 89 -13.77 34.98 8.71
CA GLU A 89 -15.02 35.67 8.38
C GLU A 89 -14.88 37.18 8.54
N LYS A 90 -14.34 37.63 9.68
CA LYS A 90 -14.08 39.06 9.95
C LYS A 90 -13.15 39.68 8.91
N LEU A 91 -12.04 38.96 8.54
CA LEU A 91 -11.09 39.45 7.56
C LEU A 91 -11.72 39.53 6.16
N MET A 92 -12.46 38.53 5.75
CA MET A 92 -13.08 38.47 4.42
C MET A 92 -14.20 39.49 4.23
N GLN A 93 -14.98 39.78 5.30
CA GLN A 93 -16.03 40.80 5.26
C GLN A 93 -15.46 42.21 5.13
N ALA A 94 -14.21 42.43 5.60
CA ALA A 94 -13.52 43.72 5.51
C ALA A 94 -12.56 43.83 4.34
N ALA A 95 -12.42 42.77 3.52
CA ALA A 95 -11.46 42.70 2.42
C ALA A 95 -11.90 43.50 1.20
N ASP A 96 -10.96 44.19 0.54
CA ASP A 96 -11.15 44.80 -0.79
C ASP A 96 -11.07 43.73 -1.88
N SER A 97 -10.21 42.72 -1.67
CA SER A 97 -10.06 41.55 -2.55
C SER A 97 -9.48 40.37 -1.78
N ILE A 98 -9.72 39.15 -2.29
CA ILE A 98 -9.20 37.90 -1.72
C ILE A 98 -8.28 37.24 -2.73
N ILE A 99 -7.18 36.64 -2.24
CA ILE A 99 -6.33 35.74 -3.00
C ILE A 99 -6.50 34.33 -2.39
N ASN A 100 -7.10 33.44 -3.16
CA ASN A 100 -7.20 32.02 -2.83
C ASN A 100 -5.85 31.35 -3.04
N CYS A 101 -5.19 30.97 -1.96
CA CYS A 101 -3.90 30.29 -1.92
C CYS A 101 -4.04 28.82 -1.47
N GLY A 102 -5.18 28.19 -1.72
CA GLY A 102 -5.38 26.76 -1.47
C GLY A 102 -4.45 25.92 -2.34
N ASP A 103 -4.23 24.66 -1.94
CA ASP A 103 -3.40 23.73 -2.71
C ASP A 103 -3.93 23.61 -4.15
N ALA A 104 -3.03 23.38 -5.12
CA ALA A 104 -3.34 23.39 -6.56
C ALA A 104 -4.05 22.11 -7.01
N GLY A 105 -5.29 21.89 -6.58
CA GLY A 105 -6.07 20.69 -6.88
C GLY A 105 -7.55 20.84 -6.54
N GLN A 106 -8.35 19.82 -6.90
CA GLN A 106 -9.80 19.79 -6.64
C GLN A 106 -10.14 19.99 -5.16
N GLU A 107 -9.35 19.37 -4.26
CA GLU A 107 -9.60 19.43 -2.82
C GLU A 107 -9.32 20.83 -2.26
N GLY A 108 -8.15 21.41 -2.60
CA GLY A 108 -7.80 22.77 -2.14
C GLY A 108 -8.76 23.80 -2.66
N GLU A 109 -9.28 23.64 -3.90
CA GLU A 109 -10.29 24.50 -4.46
C GLU A 109 -11.62 24.37 -3.70
N LEU A 110 -12.04 23.14 -3.36
CA LEU A 110 -13.27 22.87 -2.62
C LEU A 110 -13.21 23.47 -1.20
N ILE A 111 -12.11 23.21 -0.47
CA ILE A 111 -11.89 23.71 0.89
C ILE A 111 -12.04 25.22 0.96
N GLN A 112 -11.30 25.92 0.10
CA GLN A 112 -11.26 27.38 0.16
C GLN A 112 -12.58 28.02 -0.28
N ARG A 113 -13.22 27.48 -1.32
CA ARG A 113 -14.52 28.00 -1.78
C ARG A 113 -15.62 27.81 -0.76
N TRP A 114 -15.66 26.68 -0.05
CA TRP A 114 -16.62 26.47 1.01
C TRP A 114 -16.43 27.45 2.16
N VAL A 115 -15.17 27.75 2.53
CA VAL A 115 -14.87 28.75 3.57
C VAL A 115 -15.27 30.14 3.13
N MET A 116 -14.92 30.57 1.91
CA MET A 116 -15.34 31.87 1.36
C MET A 116 -16.85 32.01 1.25
N GLN A 117 -17.54 30.93 0.81
CA GLN A 117 -19.01 30.88 0.75
C GLN A 117 -19.63 31.01 2.15
N LYS A 118 -19.08 30.30 3.13
CA LYS A 118 -19.55 30.32 4.52
C LYS A 118 -19.32 31.66 5.18
N ALA A 119 -18.18 32.30 4.89
CA ALA A 119 -17.85 33.65 5.34
C ALA A 119 -18.62 34.77 4.58
N GLN A 120 -19.43 34.40 3.57
CA GLN A 120 -20.19 35.33 2.75
C GLN A 120 -19.32 36.41 2.07
N ALA A 121 -18.13 36.01 1.60
CA ALA A 121 -17.24 36.93 0.91
C ALA A 121 -17.89 37.49 -0.36
N LYS A 122 -17.83 38.84 -0.54
CA LYS A 122 -18.47 39.55 -1.65
C LYS A 122 -17.46 40.22 -2.60
N CYS A 123 -16.23 40.36 -2.16
CA CYS A 123 -15.19 41.02 -2.92
C CYS A 123 -14.63 40.14 -4.06
N PRO A 124 -13.91 40.70 -5.06
CA PRO A 124 -13.25 39.94 -6.11
C PRO A 124 -12.25 38.95 -5.55
N VAL A 125 -12.17 37.76 -6.18
CA VAL A 125 -11.25 36.70 -5.77
C VAL A 125 -10.30 36.37 -6.91
N LYS A 126 -9.00 36.35 -6.63
CA LYS A 126 -7.94 35.86 -7.50
C LYS A 126 -7.42 34.52 -6.98
N ARG A 127 -6.77 33.75 -7.83
CA ARG A 127 -6.22 32.43 -7.54
C ARG A 127 -4.71 32.41 -7.67
N LEU A 128 -4.00 32.06 -6.61
CA LEU A 128 -2.60 31.68 -6.63
C LEU A 128 -2.50 30.20 -6.99
N TRP A 129 -2.00 29.85 -8.16
CA TRP A 129 -1.85 28.47 -8.62
C TRP A 129 -0.39 28.10 -8.72
N ILE A 130 0.13 27.39 -7.73
CA ILE A 130 1.53 26.96 -7.66
C ILE A 130 1.61 25.51 -7.15
N SER A 131 2.52 24.72 -7.73
CA SER A 131 2.79 23.33 -7.34
C SER A 131 4.09 23.18 -6.52
N SER A 132 4.74 24.30 -6.20
CA SER A 132 5.97 24.36 -5.42
C SER A 132 5.91 25.51 -4.42
N MET A 133 6.45 25.28 -3.22
CA MET A 133 6.50 26.27 -2.13
C MET A 133 7.86 26.94 -2.01
N THR A 134 8.64 26.99 -3.10
CA THR A 134 9.89 27.76 -3.13
C THR A 134 9.62 29.25 -3.17
N ASP A 135 10.55 30.05 -2.66
CA ASP A 135 10.42 31.52 -2.64
C ASP A 135 10.20 32.07 -4.04
N GLU A 136 10.88 31.50 -5.02
CA GLU A 136 10.79 31.88 -6.45
C GLU A 136 9.39 31.56 -7.01
N ALA A 137 8.87 30.34 -6.73
CA ALA A 137 7.56 29.93 -7.21
C ALA A 137 6.43 30.77 -6.59
N ILE A 138 6.53 31.10 -5.30
CA ILE A 138 5.56 31.99 -4.64
C ILE A 138 5.62 33.39 -5.27
N LYS A 139 6.82 33.99 -5.44
CA LYS A 139 6.96 35.32 -6.05
C LYS A 139 6.39 35.38 -7.46
N GLN A 140 6.72 34.38 -8.28
CA GLN A 140 6.21 34.28 -9.65
C GLN A 140 4.69 34.11 -9.65
N GLY A 141 4.15 33.23 -8.79
CA GLY A 141 2.71 33.00 -8.69
C GLY A 141 1.92 34.26 -8.32
N PHE A 142 2.47 35.12 -7.44
CA PHE A 142 1.85 36.42 -7.12
C PHE A 142 1.91 37.43 -8.28
N GLN A 143 2.83 37.30 -9.23
CA GLN A 143 2.86 38.08 -10.46
C GLN A 143 1.87 37.57 -11.51
N GLU A 144 1.51 36.30 -11.46
CA GLU A 144 0.69 35.58 -12.45
C GLU A 144 -0.67 35.13 -11.89
N LEU A 145 -1.25 35.88 -10.92
CA LEU A 145 -2.54 35.56 -10.31
C LEU A 145 -3.62 35.39 -11.38
N LYS A 146 -4.33 34.27 -11.30
CA LYS A 146 -5.44 33.91 -12.19
C LYS A 146 -6.78 34.41 -11.68
N ASP A 147 -7.77 34.44 -12.55
CA ASP A 147 -9.14 34.66 -12.14
C ASP A 147 -9.72 33.41 -11.50
N GLN A 148 -10.44 33.59 -10.38
CA GLN A 148 -11.07 32.45 -9.68
C GLN A 148 -12.07 31.70 -10.56
N GLY A 149 -12.70 32.38 -11.53
CA GLY A 149 -13.65 31.81 -12.48
C GLY A 149 -13.03 30.76 -13.41
N GLU A 150 -11.73 30.84 -13.69
CA GLU A 150 -11.03 29.84 -14.51
C GLU A 150 -11.08 28.44 -13.89
N TYR A 151 -11.18 28.35 -12.59
CA TYR A 151 -11.20 27.11 -11.79
C TYR A 151 -12.62 26.64 -11.42
N GLN A 152 -13.66 27.20 -12.05
CA GLN A 152 -15.05 26.86 -11.75
C GLN A 152 -15.36 25.39 -12.03
N SER A 153 -14.87 24.83 -13.14
CA SER A 153 -15.08 23.41 -13.47
C SER A 153 -14.37 22.46 -12.51
N LEU A 154 -13.16 22.83 -12.06
CA LEU A 154 -12.42 22.09 -11.05
C LEU A 154 -13.19 22.03 -9.70
N TYR A 155 -13.71 23.19 -9.27
CA TYR A 155 -14.58 23.27 -8.09
C TYR A 155 -15.83 22.39 -8.24
N LEU A 156 -16.51 22.45 -9.38
CA LEU A 156 -17.70 21.65 -9.65
C LEU A 156 -17.43 20.16 -9.65
N ALA A 157 -16.25 19.73 -10.15
CA ALA A 157 -15.84 18.33 -10.05
C ALA A 157 -15.63 17.89 -8.58
N GLY A 158 -14.93 18.70 -7.79
CA GLY A 158 -14.74 18.44 -6.35
C GLY A 158 -16.07 18.42 -5.58
N LEU A 159 -16.95 19.38 -5.84
CA LEU A 159 -18.29 19.45 -5.23
C LEU A 159 -19.15 18.26 -5.60
N SER A 160 -19.15 17.86 -6.90
CA SER A 160 -19.91 16.69 -7.39
C SER A 160 -19.43 15.40 -6.71
N ARG A 161 -18.13 15.24 -6.52
CA ARG A 161 -17.56 14.14 -5.75
C ARG A 161 -18.06 14.11 -4.32
N ALA A 162 -17.99 15.24 -3.62
CA ALA A 162 -18.41 15.33 -2.21
C ALA A 162 -19.91 15.03 -2.04
N ILE A 163 -20.76 15.59 -2.91
CA ILE A 163 -22.21 15.32 -2.93
C ILE A 163 -22.50 13.85 -3.24
N GLY A 164 -21.80 13.28 -4.24
CA GLY A 164 -21.95 11.88 -4.61
C GLY A 164 -21.60 10.93 -3.47
N ASP A 165 -20.44 11.11 -2.85
CA ASP A 165 -20.01 10.31 -1.70
C ASP A 165 -20.99 10.45 -0.50
N TRP A 166 -21.58 11.63 -0.30
CA TRP A 166 -22.63 11.84 0.70
C TRP A 166 -23.91 11.06 0.34
N ILE A 167 -24.44 11.22 -0.89
CA ILE A 167 -25.66 10.53 -1.34
C ILE A 167 -25.52 9.02 -1.19
N LEU A 168 -24.43 8.45 -1.73
CA LEU A 168 -24.19 7.03 -1.66
C LEU A 168 -23.94 6.56 -0.22
N GLY A 169 -23.02 7.20 0.48
CA GLY A 169 -22.60 6.79 1.81
C GLY A 169 -23.72 6.84 2.84
N MET A 170 -24.48 7.93 2.88
CA MET A 170 -25.57 8.11 3.86
C MET A 170 -26.74 7.16 3.60
N ASN A 171 -27.16 7.04 2.33
CA ASN A 171 -28.30 6.20 2.00
C ASN A 171 -27.99 4.73 2.09
N ALA A 172 -26.92 4.25 1.43
CA ALA A 172 -26.57 2.84 1.42
C ALA A 172 -26.21 2.36 2.84
N THR A 173 -25.45 3.14 3.62
CA THR A 173 -25.12 2.76 5.01
C THR A 173 -26.37 2.58 5.87
N ARG A 174 -27.31 3.51 5.84
CA ARG A 174 -28.56 3.40 6.62
C ARG A 174 -29.41 2.23 6.12
N LEU A 175 -29.56 2.09 4.82
CA LEU A 175 -30.35 1.03 4.18
C LEU A 175 -29.86 -0.36 4.61
N TYR A 176 -28.58 -0.66 4.37
CA TYR A 176 -28.00 -1.96 4.71
C TYR A 176 -27.98 -2.21 6.23
N THR A 177 -27.72 -1.17 7.02
CA THR A 177 -27.76 -1.27 8.48
C THR A 177 -29.15 -1.63 8.99
N LEU A 178 -30.20 -0.97 8.49
CA LEU A 178 -31.58 -1.21 8.94
C LEU A 178 -32.12 -2.53 8.43
N LYS A 179 -31.79 -2.91 7.19
CA LYS A 179 -32.32 -4.13 6.56
C LYS A 179 -31.61 -5.40 7.08
N TYR A 180 -30.28 -5.37 7.19
CA TYR A 180 -29.46 -6.56 7.43
C TYR A 180 -28.65 -6.50 8.74
N GLY A 181 -28.54 -5.34 9.36
CA GLY A 181 -27.78 -5.16 10.59
C GLY A 181 -28.46 -5.77 11.82
N GLN A 182 -27.66 -6.02 12.85
CA GLN A 182 -28.08 -6.48 14.17
C GLN A 182 -27.42 -5.63 15.25
N ASN A 183 -27.98 -5.62 16.45
CA ASN A 183 -27.40 -5.02 17.66
C ASN A 183 -26.92 -3.58 17.50
N ARG A 184 -27.59 -2.75 16.66
CA ARG A 184 -27.26 -1.36 16.38
C ARG A 184 -25.88 -1.14 15.76
N GLN A 185 -25.19 -2.19 15.28
CA GLN A 185 -23.92 -2.01 14.59
C GLN A 185 -24.15 -1.49 13.18
N VAL A 186 -23.43 -0.42 12.83
CA VAL A 186 -23.52 0.24 11.52
C VAL A 186 -22.79 -0.61 10.47
N LEU A 187 -23.51 -1.01 9.42
CA LEU A 187 -22.96 -1.61 8.21
C LEU A 187 -22.60 -0.51 7.21
N SER A 188 -21.40 0.04 7.32
CA SER A 188 -21.00 1.14 6.47
C SER A 188 -20.69 0.70 5.05
N ILE A 189 -21.29 1.37 4.09
CA ILE A 189 -21.12 1.21 2.64
C ILE A 189 -20.49 2.48 2.09
N GLY A 190 -19.55 2.34 1.16
CA GLY A 190 -18.92 3.49 0.52
C GLY A 190 -18.18 3.10 -0.75
N ARG A 191 -18.09 4.03 -1.67
CA ARG A 191 -17.53 3.87 -3.02
C ARG A 191 -16.12 3.29 -3.04
N VAL A 192 -15.29 3.59 -2.06
CA VAL A 192 -13.91 3.08 -1.95
C VAL A 192 -13.80 1.99 -0.89
N GLN A 193 -14.49 2.16 0.25
CA GLN A 193 -14.42 1.23 1.38
C GLN A 193 -14.96 -0.15 1.00
N THR A 194 -16.09 -0.22 0.32
CA THR A 194 -16.73 -1.49 -0.04
C THR A 194 -15.92 -2.31 -1.05
N PRO A 195 -15.42 -1.74 -2.17
CA PRO A 195 -14.51 -2.48 -3.06
C PRO A 195 -13.20 -2.90 -2.36
N THR A 196 -12.65 -2.08 -1.47
CA THR A 196 -11.45 -2.46 -0.71
C THR A 196 -11.72 -3.68 0.18
N LEU A 197 -12.88 -3.74 0.84
CA LEU A 197 -13.31 -4.93 1.59
C LEU A 197 -13.52 -6.12 0.66
N ALA A 198 -14.14 -5.92 -0.49
CA ALA A 198 -14.39 -6.98 -1.47
C ALA A 198 -13.09 -7.62 -1.98
N LEU A 199 -12.02 -6.85 -2.21
CA LEU A 199 -10.70 -7.38 -2.56
C LEU A 199 -10.21 -8.39 -1.49
N ILE A 200 -10.34 -8.07 -0.21
CA ILE A 200 -9.89 -8.93 0.89
C ILE A 200 -10.79 -10.18 0.99
N VAL A 201 -12.12 -10.00 0.90
CA VAL A 201 -13.09 -11.10 0.97
C VAL A 201 -12.92 -12.07 -0.20
N ASN A 202 -12.78 -11.57 -1.42
CA ASN A 202 -12.59 -12.41 -2.61
C ASN A 202 -11.28 -13.18 -2.53
N ARG A 203 -10.18 -12.55 -2.06
CA ARG A 203 -8.90 -13.23 -1.83
C ARG A 203 -9.04 -14.32 -0.75
N GLN A 204 -9.80 -14.07 0.31
CA GLN A 204 -10.08 -15.07 1.35
C GLN A 204 -10.85 -16.26 0.77
N LYS A 205 -11.89 -16.02 -0.03
CA LYS A 205 -12.67 -17.07 -0.69
C LYS A 205 -11.82 -17.86 -1.68
N GLU A 206 -10.97 -17.20 -2.45
CA GLU A 206 -10.03 -17.83 -3.37
C GLU A 206 -9.08 -18.78 -2.64
N ILE A 207 -8.54 -18.37 -1.47
CA ILE A 207 -7.68 -19.20 -0.62
C ILE A 207 -8.47 -20.36 0.00
N ASP A 208 -9.66 -20.10 0.53
CA ASP A 208 -10.48 -21.09 1.24
C ASP A 208 -11.03 -22.18 0.30
N ASN A 209 -11.26 -21.84 -0.96
CA ASN A 209 -11.76 -22.75 -2.00
C ASN A 209 -10.64 -23.34 -2.87
N PHE A 210 -9.38 -22.99 -2.59
CA PHE A 210 -8.25 -23.45 -3.39
C PHE A 210 -8.06 -24.94 -3.26
N VAL A 211 -8.02 -25.63 -4.38
CA VAL A 211 -7.69 -27.05 -4.47
C VAL A 211 -6.26 -27.19 -4.98
N SER A 212 -5.40 -27.78 -4.15
CA SER A 212 -4.01 -27.99 -4.53
C SER A 212 -3.90 -29.18 -5.50
N GLU A 213 -3.25 -28.95 -6.64
CA GLU A 213 -3.04 -29.95 -7.69
C GLU A 213 -1.54 -30.26 -7.83
N PRO A 214 -1.15 -31.51 -8.01
CA PRO A 214 0.24 -31.89 -8.25
C PRO A 214 0.66 -31.50 -9.68
N TYR A 215 1.93 -31.16 -9.83
CA TYR A 215 2.58 -31.00 -11.12
C TYR A 215 4.04 -31.43 -11.01
N TRP A 216 4.65 -31.80 -12.13
CA TRP A 216 6.03 -32.28 -12.16
C TRP A 216 6.90 -31.30 -12.94
N VAL A 217 8.11 -31.09 -12.42
CA VAL A 217 9.12 -30.23 -13.06
C VAL A 217 10.35 -31.10 -13.36
N LEU A 218 10.69 -31.15 -14.64
CA LEU A 218 11.92 -31.82 -15.10
C LEU A 218 13.06 -30.80 -15.05
N ALA A 219 14.14 -31.21 -14.40
CA ALA A 219 15.36 -30.43 -14.32
C ALA A 219 16.57 -31.39 -14.48
N THR A 220 17.73 -30.82 -14.73
CA THR A 220 18.96 -31.59 -14.74
C THR A 220 20.12 -30.78 -14.16
N ILE A 221 21.07 -31.45 -13.53
CA ILE A 221 22.31 -30.85 -13.04
C ILE A 221 23.43 -31.18 -14.00
N TYR A 222 24.05 -30.16 -14.58
CA TYR A 222 25.22 -30.25 -15.41
C TYR A 222 26.31 -29.29 -14.91
N ARG A 223 27.48 -29.78 -14.60
CA ARG A 223 28.58 -28.99 -14.01
C ARG A 223 28.12 -28.15 -12.82
N ASP A 224 27.54 -28.80 -11.81
CA ASP A 224 27.00 -28.21 -10.57
C ASP A 224 25.95 -27.09 -10.78
N THR A 225 25.39 -27.01 -11.98
CA THR A 225 24.40 -26.02 -12.35
C THR A 225 23.09 -26.70 -12.71
N GLN A 226 22.01 -26.29 -12.06
CA GLN A 226 20.66 -26.81 -12.34
C GLN A 226 20.05 -26.10 -13.55
N PHE A 227 19.67 -26.84 -14.55
CA PHE A 227 18.92 -26.45 -15.73
C PHE A 227 17.48 -26.95 -15.60
N THR A 228 16.53 -26.16 -16.00
CA THR A 228 15.09 -26.52 -15.98
C THR A 228 14.63 -26.73 -17.43
N ALA A 229 13.80 -27.76 -17.65
CA ALA A 229 13.25 -28.02 -18.97
C ALA A 229 12.37 -26.84 -19.44
N THR A 230 12.52 -26.47 -20.72
CA THR A 230 11.73 -25.34 -21.31
C THR A 230 10.28 -25.72 -21.60
N SER A 231 9.95 -27.02 -21.63
CA SER A 231 8.57 -27.53 -21.73
C SER A 231 7.67 -27.08 -20.57
N GLY A 232 8.25 -26.59 -19.47
CA GLY A 232 7.51 -26.09 -18.32
C GLY A 232 7.09 -27.19 -17.34
N LYS A 233 5.82 -27.14 -16.92
CA LYS A 233 5.26 -28.07 -15.93
C LYS A 233 4.51 -29.18 -16.64
N PHE A 234 4.69 -30.42 -16.19
CA PHE A 234 3.86 -31.54 -16.59
C PHE A 234 2.67 -31.65 -15.60
N THR A 235 1.48 -31.82 -16.15
CA THR A 235 0.24 -31.96 -15.35
C THR A 235 -0.07 -33.42 -15.02
N SER A 236 0.59 -34.36 -15.72
CA SER A 236 0.50 -35.81 -15.48
C SER A 236 1.88 -36.36 -15.10
N LYS A 237 1.89 -37.31 -14.18
CA LYS A 237 3.09 -37.98 -13.72
C LYS A 237 3.70 -38.80 -14.86
N GLU A 238 2.86 -39.45 -15.63
CA GLU A 238 3.24 -40.30 -16.76
C GLU A 238 3.98 -39.53 -17.85
N GLU A 239 3.50 -38.31 -18.17
CA GLU A 239 4.22 -37.43 -19.12
C GLU A 239 5.56 -36.99 -18.59
N GLY A 240 5.66 -36.66 -17.30
CA GLY A 240 6.92 -36.32 -16.64
C GLY A 240 7.90 -37.49 -16.61
N GLU A 241 7.44 -38.70 -16.29
CA GLU A 241 8.27 -39.93 -16.26
C GLU A 241 8.72 -40.33 -17.67
N LYS A 242 7.86 -40.13 -18.66
CA LYS A 242 8.24 -40.35 -20.07
C LYS A 242 9.36 -39.39 -20.48
N ALA A 243 9.22 -38.11 -20.21
CA ALA A 243 10.23 -37.11 -20.49
C ALA A 243 11.53 -37.36 -19.73
N PHE A 244 11.45 -37.80 -18.47
CA PHE A 244 12.61 -38.19 -17.67
C PHE A 244 13.33 -39.38 -18.26
N SER A 245 12.63 -40.46 -18.65
CA SER A 245 13.23 -41.66 -19.28
C SER A 245 13.85 -41.36 -20.63
N THR A 246 13.31 -40.42 -21.39
CA THR A 246 13.88 -39.98 -22.67
C THR A 246 15.30 -39.42 -22.51
N ILE A 247 15.62 -38.78 -21.38
CA ILE A 247 16.93 -38.12 -21.17
C ILE A 247 17.90 -38.94 -20.28
N ALA A 248 17.40 -39.95 -19.59
CA ALA A 248 18.23 -40.74 -18.67
C ALA A 248 19.35 -41.46 -19.41
N GLY A 249 20.60 -41.28 -18.94
CA GLY A 249 21.79 -41.90 -19.52
C GLY A 249 22.23 -41.32 -20.88
N LYS A 250 21.59 -40.27 -21.39
CA LYS A 250 22.01 -39.56 -22.60
C LYS A 250 22.88 -38.36 -22.24
N PRO A 251 23.83 -37.91 -23.09
CA PRO A 251 24.65 -36.75 -22.80
C PRO A 251 23.84 -35.43 -22.91
N PHE A 252 24.08 -34.52 -21.97
CA PHE A 252 23.61 -33.11 -22.06
C PHE A 252 24.57 -32.36 -22.98
N LYS A 253 24.03 -31.48 -23.85
CA LYS A 253 24.79 -30.63 -24.74
C LYS A 253 24.37 -29.19 -24.65
N VAL A 254 25.33 -28.29 -24.49
CA VAL A 254 25.08 -26.83 -24.51
C VAL A 254 24.87 -26.38 -25.95
N THR A 255 23.69 -25.84 -26.25
CA THR A 255 23.31 -25.40 -27.59
C THR A 255 23.59 -23.92 -27.84
N ASP A 256 23.43 -23.09 -26.80
CA ASP A 256 23.68 -21.65 -26.92
C ASP A 256 24.06 -21.02 -25.56
N VAL A 257 24.92 -19.99 -25.63
CA VAL A 257 25.33 -19.20 -24.51
C VAL A 257 25.20 -17.72 -24.89
N SER A 258 24.25 -17.04 -24.33
CA SER A 258 24.03 -15.61 -24.60
C SER A 258 24.26 -14.74 -23.35
N LYS A 259 24.97 -13.63 -23.55
CA LYS A 259 25.22 -12.64 -22.52
C LYS A 259 24.59 -11.31 -22.92
N LYS A 260 23.72 -10.76 -22.07
CA LYS A 260 23.08 -9.45 -22.30
C LYS A 260 23.42 -8.52 -21.15
N LYS A 261 23.99 -7.36 -21.46
CA LYS A 261 24.20 -6.29 -20.49
C LYS A 261 22.90 -5.50 -20.32
N GLY A 262 22.61 -5.08 -19.10
CA GLY A 262 21.46 -4.26 -18.75
C GLY A 262 21.80 -3.24 -17.70
N ASN A 263 20.95 -2.21 -17.62
CA ASN A 263 21.02 -1.18 -16.61
C ASN A 263 19.74 -1.21 -15.78
N GLU A 264 19.88 -1.02 -14.47
CA GLU A 264 18.78 -0.92 -13.52
C GLU A 264 18.85 0.48 -12.89
N ALA A 265 17.84 1.30 -13.22
CA ALA A 265 17.75 2.64 -12.66
C ALA A 265 17.43 2.60 -11.15
N PRO A 266 17.83 3.65 -10.40
CA PRO A 266 17.39 3.78 -9.02
C PRO A 266 15.86 3.82 -8.93
N PRO A 267 15.30 3.35 -7.80
CA PRO A 267 13.86 3.45 -7.58
C PRO A 267 13.43 4.92 -7.53
N HIS A 268 12.20 5.20 -7.99
CA HIS A 268 11.62 6.54 -7.91
C HIS A 268 11.57 7.06 -6.46
N LEU A 269 11.50 8.37 -6.30
CA LEU A 269 11.26 8.99 -4.99
C LEU A 269 9.94 8.50 -4.38
N TYR A 270 9.71 8.82 -3.13
CA TYR A 270 8.49 8.40 -2.45
C TYR A 270 7.32 9.34 -2.70
N ASP A 271 6.19 8.76 -3.09
CA ASP A 271 4.86 9.23 -2.74
C ASP A 271 4.43 8.61 -1.40
N LEU A 272 3.25 9.00 -0.90
CA LEU A 272 2.76 8.46 0.38
C LEU A 272 2.56 6.94 0.32
N THR A 273 1.98 6.43 -0.76
CA THR A 273 1.65 5.00 -0.89
C THR A 273 2.92 4.14 -0.91
N SER A 274 3.91 4.49 -1.72
CA SER A 274 5.17 3.74 -1.78
C SER A 274 5.95 3.79 -0.46
N LEU A 275 5.90 4.91 0.25
CA LEU A 275 6.48 5.00 1.59
C LEU A 275 5.77 4.08 2.59
N GLN A 276 4.43 4.07 2.60
CA GLN A 276 3.64 3.18 3.45
C GLN A 276 3.91 1.70 3.14
N VAL A 277 4.05 1.35 1.87
CA VAL A 277 4.39 -0.01 1.42
C VAL A 277 5.75 -0.44 1.96
N ASP A 278 6.78 0.40 1.81
CA ASP A 278 8.14 0.07 2.25
C ASP A 278 8.25 0.04 3.78
N CYS A 279 7.56 0.92 4.50
CA CYS A 279 7.47 0.89 5.96
C CYS A 279 6.76 -0.38 6.47
N ASN A 280 5.69 -0.82 5.80
CA ASN A 280 4.98 -2.04 6.17
C ASN A 280 5.85 -3.29 5.91
N LYS A 281 6.53 -3.36 4.75
CA LYS A 281 7.43 -4.47 4.42
C LYS A 281 8.60 -4.57 5.42
N LYS A 282 9.33 -3.47 5.64
CA LYS A 282 10.56 -3.47 6.44
C LYS A 282 10.31 -3.49 7.95
N PHE A 283 9.33 -2.75 8.42
CA PHE A 283 9.12 -2.49 9.85
C PHE A 283 7.78 -2.99 10.38
N ALA A 284 6.93 -3.55 9.52
CA ALA A 284 5.55 -3.94 9.84
C ALA A 284 4.70 -2.76 10.38
N TYR A 285 5.02 -1.51 10.00
CA TYR A 285 4.20 -0.35 10.35
C TYR A 285 2.91 -0.37 9.52
N SER A 286 1.79 -0.02 10.16
CA SER A 286 0.54 0.18 9.42
C SER A 286 0.60 1.43 8.56
N ALA A 287 -0.30 1.52 7.58
CA ALA A 287 -0.44 2.72 6.75
C ALA A 287 -0.76 3.96 7.60
N ASP A 288 -1.58 3.83 8.63
CA ASP A 288 -1.94 4.91 9.55
C ASP A 288 -0.75 5.34 10.43
N ILE A 289 -0.01 4.38 10.99
CA ILE A 289 1.21 4.67 11.76
C ILE A 289 2.23 5.40 10.88
N THR A 290 2.47 4.92 9.66
CA THR A 290 3.39 5.57 8.72
C THR A 290 2.95 6.99 8.41
N LEU A 291 1.66 7.21 8.16
CA LEU A 291 1.12 8.55 7.91
C LEU A 291 1.34 9.49 9.09
N LYS A 292 1.13 9.03 10.32
CA LYS A 292 1.37 9.82 11.53
C LYS A 292 2.84 10.18 11.71
N LEU A 293 3.73 9.22 11.45
CA LEU A 293 5.18 9.43 11.57
C LEU A 293 5.69 10.44 10.53
N ILE A 294 5.29 10.29 9.26
CA ILE A 294 5.73 11.24 8.23
C ILE A 294 5.10 12.62 8.41
N GLN A 295 3.86 12.69 8.93
CA GLN A 295 3.24 13.96 9.30
C GLN A 295 4.04 14.66 10.41
N SER A 296 4.49 13.93 11.44
CA SER A 296 5.36 14.46 12.50
C SER A 296 6.70 14.97 11.94
N LEU A 297 7.33 14.22 11.03
CA LEU A 297 8.58 14.65 10.39
C LEU A 297 8.40 15.93 9.55
N TYR A 298 7.27 16.06 8.86
CA TYR A 298 6.90 17.27 8.13
C TYR A 298 6.69 18.47 9.07
N GLU A 299 5.95 18.30 10.15
CA GLU A 299 5.70 19.37 11.13
C GLU A 299 6.99 19.85 11.83
N LYS A 300 7.93 18.93 12.04
CA LYS A 300 9.31 19.23 12.51
C LYS A 300 10.20 19.82 11.41
N LYS A 301 9.69 19.99 10.18
CA LYS A 301 10.41 20.52 9.00
C LYS A 301 11.58 19.67 8.54
N TYR A 302 11.59 18.37 8.81
CA TYR A 302 12.64 17.47 8.35
C TYR A 302 12.36 16.86 6.97
N THR A 303 11.09 16.77 6.58
CA THR A 303 10.66 16.28 5.26
C THR A 303 9.66 17.24 4.61
N THR A 304 9.47 17.11 3.31
CA THR A 304 8.45 17.83 2.56
C THR A 304 7.04 17.27 2.86
N TYR A 305 6.00 17.88 2.29
CA TYR A 305 4.61 17.53 2.56
C TYR A 305 4.32 16.04 2.27
N PRO A 306 3.68 15.31 3.18
CA PRO A 306 3.62 13.86 3.10
C PRO A 306 2.45 13.30 2.26
N ARG A 307 1.37 14.06 2.04
CA ARG A 307 0.16 13.54 1.39
C ARG A 307 0.20 13.77 -0.11
N VAL A 308 1.21 13.23 -0.76
CA VAL A 308 1.48 13.39 -2.18
C VAL A 308 1.25 12.09 -2.95
N ASP A 309 0.86 12.21 -4.21
CA ASP A 309 0.59 11.13 -5.15
C ASP A 309 1.64 11.02 -6.27
N THR A 310 2.63 11.90 -6.29
CA THR A 310 3.71 11.89 -7.27
C THR A 310 5.05 11.46 -6.68
N GLN A 311 5.88 10.86 -7.53
CA GLN A 311 7.24 10.42 -7.24
C GLN A 311 8.28 11.31 -7.93
N PHE A 312 7.86 12.47 -8.44
CA PHE A 312 8.68 13.40 -9.22
C PHE A 312 8.88 14.72 -8.47
N LEU A 313 9.96 15.41 -8.83
CA LEU A 313 10.28 16.76 -8.40
C LEU A 313 10.05 17.76 -9.54
N THR A 314 9.75 18.98 -9.17
CA THR A 314 9.74 20.12 -10.10
C THR A 314 11.16 20.59 -10.38
N ASP A 315 11.38 21.26 -11.52
CA ASP A 315 12.70 21.73 -11.98
C ASP A 315 13.34 22.76 -11.04
N ASP A 316 12.54 23.55 -10.33
CA ASP A 316 12.98 24.56 -9.35
C ASP A 316 13.57 23.96 -8.07
N ILE A 317 13.32 22.68 -7.80
CA ILE A 317 13.95 21.95 -6.68
C ILE A 317 15.40 21.55 -7.02
N TYR A 318 15.72 21.34 -8.31
CA TYR A 318 17.05 20.86 -8.69
C TYR A 318 18.21 21.73 -8.17
N PRO A 319 18.20 23.08 -8.27
CA PRO A 319 19.25 23.93 -7.72
C PRO A 319 19.44 23.80 -6.21
N LYS A 320 18.39 23.36 -5.46
CA LYS A 320 18.40 23.21 -4.02
C LYS A 320 18.94 21.85 -3.56
N CYS A 321 19.00 20.86 -4.46
CA CYS A 321 19.43 19.49 -4.13
C CYS A 321 20.83 19.42 -3.49
N PRO A 322 21.87 20.18 -3.92
CA PRO A 322 23.16 20.17 -3.26
C PRO A 322 23.09 20.61 -1.78
N GLN A 323 22.31 21.66 -1.50
CA GLN A 323 22.09 22.14 -0.14
C GLN A 323 21.33 21.11 0.71
N ILE A 324 20.31 20.48 0.15
CA ILE A 324 19.55 19.41 0.82
C ILE A 324 20.46 18.24 1.16
N LEU A 325 21.29 17.76 0.23
CA LEU A 325 22.27 16.69 0.46
C LEU A 325 23.28 17.08 1.53
N ASN A 326 23.76 18.32 1.54
CA ASN A 326 24.65 18.81 2.59
C ASN A 326 23.99 18.73 3.98
N GLY A 327 22.74 19.15 4.12
CA GLY A 327 21.99 19.01 5.37
C GLY A 327 21.77 17.54 5.78
N VAL A 328 21.46 16.67 4.81
CA VAL A 328 21.33 15.22 5.04
C VAL A 328 22.67 14.61 5.50
N SER A 329 23.81 15.06 4.98
CA SER A 329 25.13 14.58 5.39
C SER A 329 25.43 14.84 6.86
N GLN A 330 24.84 15.90 7.44
CA GLN A 330 24.98 16.30 8.83
C GLN A 330 24.02 15.57 9.78
N ALA A 331 23.00 14.88 9.23
CA ALA A 331 22.00 14.17 10.01
C ALA A 331 22.64 13.04 10.84
N LYS A 332 22.37 13.04 12.14
CA LYS A 332 22.77 11.98 13.06
C LYS A 332 21.58 11.09 13.36
N ILE A 333 21.58 9.91 12.77
CA ILE A 333 20.56 8.88 13.03
C ILE A 333 21.15 7.85 13.97
N MET A 334 20.51 7.64 15.14
CA MET A 334 21.05 6.79 16.20
C MET A 334 22.51 7.14 16.54
N SER A 335 22.80 8.43 16.66
CA SER A 335 24.15 8.98 16.95
C SER A 335 25.21 8.74 15.86
N GLN A 336 24.85 8.27 14.67
CA GLN A 336 25.77 7.99 13.56
C GLN A 336 25.48 8.88 12.34
N GLN A 337 26.55 9.37 11.71
CA GLN A 337 26.48 10.09 10.43
C GLN A 337 26.45 9.09 9.26
N LYS A 338 25.35 8.35 9.12
CA LYS A 338 25.22 7.28 8.13
C LYS A 338 25.35 7.73 6.67
N TYR A 339 24.94 8.96 6.37
CA TYR A 339 24.82 9.44 4.98
C TYR A 339 26.07 10.15 4.49
N LEU A 340 26.92 10.65 5.39
CA LEU A 340 28.14 11.39 5.02
C LEU A 340 29.03 10.62 4.05
N PRO A 341 29.37 9.34 4.28
CA PRO A 341 30.21 8.58 3.34
C PRO A 341 29.55 8.43 1.95
N LEU A 342 28.23 8.23 1.90
CA LEU A 342 27.50 8.09 0.65
C LEU A 342 27.51 9.38 -0.16
N ILE A 343 27.30 10.52 0.50
CA ILE A 343 27.28 11.83 -0.17
C ILE A 343 28.69 12.22 -0.61
N GLN A 344 29.73 11.91 0.18
CA GLN A 344 31.13 12.11 -0.22
C GLN A 344 31.48 11.24 -1.44
N GLN A 345 31.07 9.97 -1.46
CA GLN A 345 31.25 9.10 -2.62
C GLN A 345 30.54 9.67 -3.86
N LEU A 346 29.30 10.16 -3.70
CA LEU A 346 28.56 10.81 -4.80
C LEU A 346 29.35 11.99 -5.39
N ALA A 347 29.96 12.83 -4.55
CA ALA A 347 30.78 13.95 -4.99
C ALA A 347 32.05 13.52 -5.76
N THR A 348 32.58 12.32 -5.51
CA THR A 348 33.70 11.77 -6.30
C THR A 348 33.26 11.25 -7.66
N ILE A 349 32.01 10.74 -7.77
CA ILE A 349 31.46 10.21 -9.03
C ILE A 349 31.14 11.32 -10.01
N SER A 350 30.59 12.44 -9.54
CA SER A 350 30.20 13.56 -10.41
C SER A 350 30.34 14.90 -9.72
N LYS A 351 31.02 15.86 -10.40
CA LYS A 351 31.13 17.25 -9.94
C LYS A 351 29.80 17.99 -9.92
N LYS A 352 28.82 17.55 -10.71
CA LYS A 352 27.49 18.11 -10.81
C LYS A 352 26.45 17.00 -10.68
N LEU A 353 25.43 17.19 -9.87
CA LEU A 353 24.35 16.21 -9.70
C LEU A 353 23.67 15.93 -11.05
N PRO A 354 23.36 14.67 -11.36
CA PRO A 354 22.63 14.35 -12.59
C PRO A 354 21.19 14.89 -12.51
N LYS A 355 20.73 15.55 -13.57
CA LYS A 355 19.33 15.97 -13.75
C LYS A 355 18.63 15.01 -14.69
N SER A 356 17.91 14.04 -14.15
CA SER A 356 17.18 13.03 -14.92
C SER A 356 15.70 13.36 -15.03
N LYS A 357 15.10 13.20 -16.22
CA LYS A 357 13.62 13.25 -16.38
C LYS A 357 12.87 12.17 -15.60
N LYS A 358 13.55 11.12 -15.12
CA LYS A 358 12.97 10.13 -14.21
C LYS A 358 12.78 10.66 -12.79
N VAL A 359 13.36 11.81 -12.47
CA VAL A 359 13.30 12.45 -11.16
C VAL A 359 12.66 13.84 -11.25
N PHE A 360 13.02 14.63 -12.26
CA PHE A 360 12.55 16.00 -12.46
C PHE A 360 11.65 16.08 -13.69
N ASP A 361 10.35 16.20 -13.45
CA ASP A 361 9.33 16.28 -14.51
C ASP A 361 8.13 17.10 -14.01
N ASN A 362 8.05 18.36 -14.40
CA ASN A 362 6.99 19.29 -14.00
C ASN A 362 5.59 18.79 -14.43
N SER A 363 5.49 18.05 -15.54
CA SER A 363 4.21 17.55 -16.04
C SER A 363 3.60 16.44 -15.19
N LYS A 364 4.38 15.86 -14.29
CA LYS A 364 3.97 14.79 -13.37
C LYS A 364 3.83 15.23 -11.92
N VAL A 365 3.92 16.53 -11.68
CA VAL A 365 3.68 17.13 -10.36
C VAL A 365 2.43 17.98 -10.45
N THR A 366 1.43 17.63 -9.64
CA THR A 366 0.15 18.34 -9.54
C THR A 366 0.19 19.37 -8.41
N ASP A 367 -0.18 18.96 -7.22
CA ASP A 367 -0.31 19.83 -6.05
C ASP A 367 1.02 20.02 -5.30
N HIS A 368 1.75 18.92 -5.11
CA HIS A 368 3.02 18.87 -4.39
C HIS A 368 3.96 17.87 -5.05
N HIS A 369 5.26 18.11 -4.96
CA HIS A 369 6.29 17.17 -5.42
C HIS A 369 6.49 15.99 -4.44
N ALA A 370 7.28 14.98 -4.84
CA ALA A 370 7.61 13.81 -4.06
C ALA A 370 8.14 14.13 -2.64
N ILE A 371 8.03 13.16 -1.73
CA ILE A 371 8.54 13.26 -0.36
C ILE A 371 10.06 13.19 -0.38
N ILE A 372 10.73 14.25 0.08
CA ILE A 372 12.18 14.34 0.20
C ILE A 372 12.59 14.98 1.53
N PRO A 373 13.85 14.86 1.98
CA PRO A 373 14.36 15.66 3.07
C PRO A 373 14.36 17.15 2.72
N THR A 374 14.22 18.03 3.70
CA THR A 374 14.31 19.50 3.50
C THR A 374 15.73 20.02 3.54
N GLY A 375 16.68 19.21 4.02
CA GLY A 375 18.06 19.65 4.30
C GLY A 375 18.26 20.18 5.73
N VAL A 376 17.21 20.23 6.55
CA VAL A 376 17.33 20.48 7.99
C VAL A 376 17.77 19.18 8.67
N PRO A 377 18.95 19.15 9.34
CA PRO A 377 19.41 17.96 10.04
C PRO A 377 18.45 17.60 11.18
N PRO A 378 17.88 16.39 11.20
CA PRO A 378 16.93 16.01 12.23
C PRO A 378 17.63 15.80 13.59
N THR A 379 16.93 16.22 14.65
CA THR A 379 17.33 16.03 16.06
C THR A 379 16.13 15.49 16.85
N GLY A 380 16.42 14.65 17.86
CA GLY A 380 15.36 14.17 18.77
C GLY A 380 14.29 13.29 18.10
N LEU A 381 14.66 12.53 17.07
CA LEU A 381 13.77 11.57 16.46
C LEU A 381 13.54 10.36 17.35
N THR A 382 12.31 9.87 17.42
CA THR A 382 12.04 8.52 17.93
C THR A 382 12.61 7.48 16.97
N ASP A 383 12.82 6.24 17.42
CA ASP A 383 13.31 5.15 16.57
C ASP A 383 12.41 4.92 15.34
N MET A 384 11.11 5.05 15.52
CA MET A 384 10.16 4.90 14.42
C MET A 384 10.26 6.04 13.41
N GLU A 385 10.37 7.28 13.85
CA GLU A 385 10.60 8.44 12.98
C GLU A 385 11.95 8.33 12.27
N ALA A 386 12.99 7.88 12.97
CA ALA A 386 14.33 7.67 12.42
C ALA A 386 14.29 6.63 11.27
N ASN A 387 13.54 5.54 11.44
CA ASN A 387 13.36 4.52 10.42
C ASN A 387 12.68 5.09 9.15
N VAL A 388 11.62 5.89 9.32
CA VAL A 388 10.93 6.53 8.18
C VAL A 388 11.83 7.56 7.50
N TYR A 389 12.54 8.38 8.27
CA TYR A 389 13.48 9.35 7.72
C TYR A 389 14.63 8.67 6.97
N ASP A 390 15.17 7.55 7.48
CA ASP A 390 16.23 6.77 6.82
C ASP A 390 15.80 6.27 5.43
N LEU A 391 14.56 5.78 5.29
CA LEU A 391 14.03 5.39 3.99
C LEU A 391 14.03 6.57 3.01
N ILE A 392 13.52 7.72 3.45
CA ILE A 392 13.38 8.91 2.60
C ILE A 392 14.76 9.46 2.22
N ALA A 393 15.68 9.56 3.17
CA ALA A 393 17.04 10.07 2.93
C ALA A 393 17.82 9.17 1.96
N LYS A 394 17.79 7.84 2.15
CA LYS A 394 18.44 6.89 1.25
C LYS A 394 17.84 6.94 -0.16
N ARG A 395 16.51 7.05 -0.26
CA ARG A 395 15.82 7.15 -1.56
C ARG A 395 16.23 8.43 -2.28
N PHE A 396 16.31 9.57 -1.59
CA PHE A 396 16.76 10.83 -2.15
C PHE A 396 18.23 10.81 -2.58
N ILE A 397 19.11 10.17 -1.81
CA ILE A 397 20.52 10.01 -2.19
C ILE A 397 20.65 9.11 -3.42
N SER A 398 19.91 8.00 -3.46
CA SER A 398 20.04 6.97 -4.50
C SER A 398 19.72 7.48 -5.91
N VAL A 399 18.80 8.45 -6.07
CA VAL A 399 18.42 8.97 -7.40
C VAL A 399 19.51 9.81 -8.07
N PHE A 400 20.55 10.16 -7.36
CA PHE A 400 21.72 10.86 -7.90
C PHE A 400 22.90 9.94 -8.21
N TYR A 401 22.82 8.66 -7.84
CA TYR A 401 23.79 7.64 -8.22
C TYR A 401 23.57 7.13 -9.64
N PRO A 402 24.62 6.59 -10.29
CA PRO A 402 24.47 5.95 -11.59
C PRO A 402 23.60 4.69 -11.51
N ASP A 403 23.06 4.28 -12.64
CA ASP A 403 22.35 3.01 -12.77
C ASP A 403 23.24 1.84 -12.33
N CYS A 404 22.63 0.82 -11.71
CA CYS A 404 23.28 -0.45 -11.49
C CYS A 404 23.44 -1.18 -12.83
N LYS A 405 24.68 -1.54 -13.20
CA LYS A 405 24.98 -2.30 -14.41
C LYS A 405 25.08 -3.77 -14.08
N PHE A 406 24.44 -4.59 -14.87
CA PHE A 406 24.46 -6.04 -14.70
C PHE A 406 24.61 -6.76 -16.03
N SER A 407 25.03 -8.03 -15.98
CA SER A 407 25.03 -8.94 -17.10
C SER A 407 24.11 -10.13 -16.79
N THR A 408 23.20 -10.43 -17.70
CA THR A 408 22.40 -11.66 -17.64
C THR A 408 23.02 -12.66 -18.60
N THR A 409 23.47 -13.79 -18.06
CA THR A 409 23.93 -14.94 -18.86
C THR A 409 22.77 -15.94 -18.95
N THR A 410 22.38 -16.31 -20.15
CA THR A 410 21.39 -17.36 -20.40
C THR A 410 22.10 -18.48 -21.17
N VAL A 411 21.99 -19.70 -20.65
CA VAL A 411 22.54 -20.90 -21.25
C VAL A 411 21.38 -21.82 -21.64
N LEU A 412 21.36 -22.22 -22.89
CA LEU A 412 20.46 -23.22 -23.42
C LEU A 412 21.21 -24.51 -23.61
N GLY A 413 20.55 -25.63 -23.32
CA GLY A 413 21.08 -26.97 -23.55
C GLY A 413 19.97 -27.89 -24.00
N GLU A 414 20.36 -29.04 -24.49
CA GLU A 414 19.44 -30.08 -24.95
C GLU A 414 19.98 -31.47 -24.59
N VAL A 415 19.06 -32.40 -24.48
CA VAL A 415 19.35 -33.81 -24.47
C VAL A 415 18.55 -34.43 -25.60
N ILE A 416 19.23 -35.19 -26.46
CA ILE A 416 18.64 -35.86 -27.65
C ILE A 416 18.68 -37.37 -27.39
N ASN A 417 17.55 -38.04 -27.55
CA ASN A 417 17.43 -39.47 -27.59
C ASN A 417 17.25 -39.92 -29.03
N GLU A 418 18.21 -40.65 -29.58
CA GLU A 418 18.23 -41.16 -30.95
C GLU A 418 17.82 -42.64 -31.03
N ASP A 419 17.50 -43.31 -29.92
CA ASP A 419 17.22 -44.77 -29.88
C ASP A 419 15.87 -45.13 -30.56
N GLY A 420 15.02 -44.16 -30.86
CA GLY A 420 13.70 -44.35 -31.47
C GLY A 420 13.67 -44.08 -32.98
N PRO A 421 12.55 -44.37 -33.65
CA PRO A 421 12.35 -44.12 -35.09
C PRO A 421 12.40 -42.62 -35.46
N LYS A 422 12.25 -41.75 -34.47
CA LYS A 422 12.43 -40.29 -34.56
C LYS A 422 13.20 -39.82 -33.36
N PRO A 423 14.22 -38.95 -33.52
CA PRO A 423 14.93 -38.39 -32.37
C PRO A 423 13.97 -37.55 -31.51
N GLU A 424 13.92 -37.84 -30.20
CA GLU A 424 13.21 -37.06 -29.22
C GLU A 424 14.18 -36.10 -28.53
N LYS A 425 13.80 -34.81 -28.47
CA LYS A 425 14.61 -33.73 -27.92
C LYS A 425 13.94 -33.06 -26.75
N ILE A 426 14.67 -32.86 -25.64
CA ILE A 426 14.24 -32.04 -24.53
C ILE A 426 15.22 -30.89 -24.33
N GLU A 427 14.71 -29.69 -24.36
CA GLU A 427 15.48 -28.46 -24.21
C GLU A 427 15.46 -27.97 -22.75
N PHE A 428 16.58 -27.43 -22.33
CA PHE A 428 16.81 -26.94 -20.99
C PHE A 428 17.34 -25.51 -21.00
N LYS A 429 17.06 -24.77 -19.95
CA LYS A 429 17.48 -23.38 -19.78
C LYS A 429 17.96 -23.13 -18.37
N VAL A 430 19.00 -22.30 -18.25
CA VAL A 430 19.37 -21.65 -17.00
C VAL A 430 19.72 -20.20 -17.27
N SER A 431 19.42 -19.32 -16.32
CA SER A 431 19.79 -17.90 -16.37
C SER A 431 20.38 -17.46 -15.04
N GLY A 432 21.40 -16.60 -15.11
CA GLY A 432 22.03 -15.98 -13.95
C GLY A 432 22.27 -14.50 -14.21
N LYS A 433 22.12 -13.67 -13.16
CA LYS A 433 22.35 -12.22 -13.19
C LYS A 433 23.56 -11.90 -12.32
N GLU A 434 24.58 -11.31 -12.93
CA GLU A 434 25.80 -10.86 -12.29
C GLU A 434 25.81 -9.32 -12.24
N ILE A 435 26.05 -8.75 -11.06
CA ILE A 435 26.19 -7.30 -10.90
C ILE A 435 27.62 -6.90 -11.26
N LEU A 436 27.76 -6.09 -12.30
CA LEU A 436 29.05 -5.58 -12.79
C LEU A 436 29.47 -4.31 -12.03
N GLU A 437 28.54 -3.37 -11.91
CA GLU A 437 28.71 -2.12 -11.18
C GLU A 437 27.47 -1.89 -10.30
N PRO A 438 27.60 -1.83 -8.98
CA PRO A 438 26.43 -1.77 -8.10
C PRO A 438 25.65 -0.45 -8.23
N GLY A 439 26.27 0.64 -8.68
CA GLY A 439 25.60 1.92 -8.86
C GLY A 439 24.86 2.37 -7.59
N TRP A 440 23.59 2.76 -7.74
CA TRP A 440 22.72 3.20 -6.64
C TRP A 440 22.52 2.16 -5.53
N ARG A 441 22.73 0.89 -5.80
CA ARG A 441 22.53 -0.20 -4.82
C ARG A 441 23.48 -0.10 -3.62
N VAL A 442 24.62 0.60 -3.74
CA VAL A 442 25.55 0.85 -2.64
C VAL A 442 24.88 1.58 -1.46
N VAL A 443 23.86 2.41 -1.75
CA VAL A 443 23.10 3.16 -0.74
C VAL A 443 22.39 2.22 0.24
N TYR A 444 22.03 1.02 -0.22
CA TYR A 444 21.27 0.00 0.52
C TYR A 444 22.13 -1.20 0.95
N ALA A 445 23.43 -1.22 0.64
CA ALA A 445 24.29 -2.41 0.83
C ALA A 445 24.35 -2.94 2.27
N LYS A 446 24.17 -2.09 3.29
CA LYS A 446 24.14 -2.51 4.70
C LYS A 446 22.80 -3.13 5.12
N ASP A 447 21.73 -2.81 4.43
CA ASP A 447 20.38 -3.33 4.71
C ASP A 447 20.22 -4.78 4.20
N ALA A 448 20.94 -5.13 3.13
CA ALA A 448 20.88 -6.46 2.50
C ALA A 448 21.40 -7.60 3.39
N LYS A 449 22.23 -7.31 4.40
CA LYS A 449 22.77 -8.33 5.33
C LYS A 449 21.78 -8.78 6.41
N ASN A 450 20.65 -8.09 6.57
CA ASN A 450 19.62 -8.38 7.58
C ASN A 450 18.26 -8.76 6.95
N ALA A 451 18.19 -8.93 5.64
CA ALA A 451 17.00 -9.42 4.96
C ALA A 451 17.03 -10.94 4.99
N ASP A 452 16.40 -11.54 6.00
CA ASP A 452 16.09 -12.96 6.01
C ASP A 452 15.12 -13.31 4.86
N ASP A 453 15.29 -14.48 4.31
CA ASP A 453 14.78 -15.09 3.07
C ASP A 453 13.26 -15.01 2.74
N ASP A 454 12.46 -14.27 3.46
CA ASP A 454 10.98 -14.23 3.24
C ASP A 454 10.52 -13.31 2.09
N ASP A 455 11.40 -12.49 1.49
CA ASP A 455 11.01 -11.43 0.53
C ASP A 455 11.37 -11.69 -0.95
N ALA A 456 12.01 -12.82 -1.26
CA ALA A 456 12.46 -13.11 -2.65
C ALA A 456 11.30 -13.27 -3.65
N SER A 457 10.07 -13.53 -3.18
CA SER A 457 8.91 -13.77 -4.07
C SER A 457 8.08 -12.49 -4.35
N ASP A 458 8.23 -11.41 -3.56
CA ASP A 458 7.43 -10.19 -3.74
C ASP A 458 8.11 -9.09 -4.59
N ASN A 459 9.42 -9.20 -4.85
CA ASN A 459 10.13 -8.27 -5.74
C ASN A 459 9.82 -8.46 -7.24
N ALA A 460 9.08 -9.50 -7.62
CA ALA A 460 8.65 -9.75 -9.00
C ALA A 460 7.54 -8.78 -9.50
N ASN A 461 6.92 -7.98 -8.63
CA ASN A 461 5.80 -7.09 -8.99
C ASN A 461 6.10 -5.58 -8.88
N GLY A 462 7.35 -5.19 -8.72
CA GLY A 462 7.75 -3.80 -8.45
C GLY A 462 8.08 -2.93 -9.66
N ASN A 463 7.91 -3.36 -10.91
CA ASN A 463 8.03 -2.50 -12.10
C ASN A 463 7.32 -3.14 -13.31
N ALA A 464 6.00 -3.17 -13.29
CA ALA A 464 5.20 -3.47 -14.48
C ALA A 464 4.50 -2.19 -14.94
N ASP A 465 5.26 -1.23 -15.46
CA ASP A 465 4.74 -0.20 -16.37
C ASP A 465 5.39 -0.42 -17.75
N SER A 466 4.80 -1.31 -18.50
CA SER A 466 4.76 -1.30 -19.97
C SER A 466 3.80 -2.41 -20.41
N GLY A 467 2.72 -2.01 -21.04
CA GLY A 467 1.76 -2.92 -21.65
C GLY A 467 2.44 -3.87 -22.63
N ASN A 468 2.52 -5.11 -22.29
CA ASN A 468 2.38 -6.28 -23.13
C ASN A 468 2.61 -7.53 -22.26
N GLY A 469 1.68 -8.47 -22.33
CA GLY A 469 1.56 -9.62 -21.44
C GLY A 469 2.62 -10.71 -21.58
N ALA A 470 3.86 -10.42 -21.25
CA ALA A 470 4.90 -11.43 -21.03
C ALA A 470 5.36 -11.33 -19.56
N LYS A 471 5.09 -12.36 -18.77
CA LYS A 471 5.68 -12.53 -17.43
C LYS A 471 7.20 -12.45 -17.59
N LYS A 472 7.84 -11.37 -17.15
CA LYS A 472 9.31 -11.32 -17.05
C LYS A 472 9.75 -12.37 -16.05
N GLU A 473 10.49 -13.37 -16.55
CA GLU A 473 11.19 -14.34 -15.72
C GLU A 473 12.12 -13.59 -14.74
N VAL A 474 11.94 -13.82 -13.45
CA VAL A 474 12.85 -13.31 -12.43
C VAL A 474 14.15 -14.12 -12.53
N VAL A 475 15.20 -13.48 -13.02
CA VAL A 475 16.54 -14.10 -13.12
C VAL A 475 17.21 -13.96 -11.75
N GLU A 476 17.58 -15.09 -11.15
CA GLU A 476 18.30 -15.12 -9.86
C GLU A 476 19.65 -14.40 -9.95
N GLU A 477 19.98 -13.63 -8.91
CA GLU A 477 21.32 -13.02 -8.80
C GLU A 477 22.33 -14.11 -8.41
N ARG A 478 22.90 -14.74 -9.43
CA ARG A 478 23.97 -15.73 -9.30
C ARG A 478 24.92 -15.66 -10.49
N THR A 479 26.19 -15.90 -10.26
CA THR A 479 27.18 -16.07 -11.31
C THR A 479 27.15 -17.53 -11.79
N LEU A 480 26.95 -17.75 -13.09
CA LEU A 480 27.01 -19.05 -13.68
C LEU A 480 28.48 -19.42 -14.03
N PRO A 481 28.85 -20.71 -13.95
CA PRO A 481 30.11 -21.17 -14.50
C PRO A 481 30.26 -20.80 -15.99
N SER A 482 31.48 -20.76 -16.46
CA SER A 482 31.73 -20.52 -17.89
C SER A 482 31.33 -21.76 -18.70
N PHE A 483 30.30 -21.63 -19.52
CA PHE A 483 29.85 -22.65 -20.47
C PHE A 483 30.27 -22.26 -21.87
N THR A 484 30.56 -23.31 -22.69
CA THR A 484 30.94 -23.15 -24.09
C THR A 484 29.91 -23.83 -25.00
N LYS A 485 29.51 -23.13 -26.06
CA LYS A 485 28.60 -23.70 -27.06
C LYS A 485 29.18 -24.98 -27.67
N GLY A 486 28.39 -26.04 -27.68
CA GLY A 486 28.78 -27.34 -28.18
C GLY A 486 29.44 -28.28 -27.15
N GLU A 487 29.76 -27.80 -25.94
CA GLU A 487 30.24 -28.71 -24.89
C GLU A 487 29.13 -29.69 -24.49
N SER A 488 29.54 -30.92 -24.18
CA SER A 488 28.66 -32.03 -23.86
C SER A 488 29.26 -32.89 -22.75
N GLY A 489 28.42 -33.55 -21.98
CA GLY A 489 28.87 -34.42 -20.92
C GLY A 489 27.73 -35.06 -20.12
N GLU A 490 28.13 -35.83 -19.12
CA GLU A 490 27.19 -36.46 -18.21
C GLU A 490 26.43 -35.43 -17.40
N HIS A 491 25.16 -35.73 -17.11
CA HIS A 491 24.28 -34.91 -16.31
C HIS A 491 23.40 -35.75 -15.38
N GLN A 492 22.78 -35.13 -14.40
CA GLN A 492 21.94 -35.80 -13.45
C GLN A 492 20.49 -35.26 -13.58
N PRO A 493 19.61 -35.96 -14.34
CA PRO A 493 18.22 -35.57 -14.48
C PRO A 493 17.43 -35.80 -13.17
N THR A 494 16.50 -34.92 -12.90
CA THR A 494 15.61 -35.00 -11.75
C THR A 494 14.18 -34.64 -12.17
N LEU A 495 13.24 -35.46 -11.72
CA LEU A 495 11.81 -35.16 -11.87
C LEU A 495 11.23 -34.89 -10.47
N THR A 496 10.82 -33.64 -10.23
CA THR A 496 10.36 -33.21 -8.91
C THR A 496 8.86 -32.98 -8.93
N GLU A 497 8.12 -33.68 -8.07
CA GLU A 497 6.72 -33.41 -7.80
C GLU A 497 6.59 -32.14 -6.97
N LYS A 498 5.77 -31.21 -7.43
CA LYS A 498 5.40 -29.96 -6.73
C LYS A 498 3.89 -29.86 -6.72
N TRP A 499 3.39 -29.06 -5.80
CA TRP A 499 1.97 -28.81 -5.65
C TRP A 499 1.69 -27.32 -5.86
N THR A 500 0.57 -27.02 -6.52
CA THR A 500 0.10 -25.63 -6.61
C THR A 500 -0.21 -25.11 -5.22
N THR A 501 0.05 -23.85 -4.98
CA THR A 501 -0.19 -23.18 -3.70
C THR A 501 -1.23 -22.09 -3.87
N PRO A 502 -2.10 -21.85 -2.87
CA PRO A 502 -3.05 -20.76 -2.93
C PRO A 502 -2.34 -19.41 -3.01
N PRO A 503 -3.00 -18.37 -3.53
CA PRO A 503 -2.46 -17.02 -3.48
C PRO A 503 -2.26 -16.59 -2.01
N LYS A 504 -1.30 -15.68 -1.78
CA LYS A 504 -1.05 -15.16 -0.43
C LYS A 504 -2.17 -14.21 0.00
N TYR A 505 -2.47 -14.18 1.30
CA TYR A 505 -3.34 -13.17 1.88
C TYR A 505 -2.78 -11.77 1.60
N TYR A 506 -3.65 -10.78 1.53
CA TYR A 506 -3.19 -9.40 1.51
C TYR A 506 -2.48 -9.05 2.82
N THR A 507 -1.38 -8.31 2.69
CA THR A 507 -0.81 -7.47 3.75
C THR A 507 -1.27 -6.02 3.51
N GLU A 508 -1.05 -5.10 4.45
CA GLU A 508 -1.36 -3.69 4.16
C GLU A 508 -0.56 -3.17 2.96
N ALA A 509 0.71 -3.58 2.82
CA ALA A 509 1.53 -3.21 1.67
C ALA A 509 0.92 -3.69 0.34
N THR A 510 0.52 -4.97 0.26
CA THR A 510 -0.06 -5.51 -0.98
C THR A 510 -1.48 -5.02 -1.24
N LEU A 511 -2.25 -4.71 -0.19
CA LEU A 511 -3.57 -4.08 -0.33
C LEU A 511 -3.46 -2.64 -0.85
N LEU A 512 -2.55 -1.84 -0.30
CA LEU A 512 -2.27 -0.48 -0.79
C LEU A 512 -1.89 -0.48 -2.28
N ARG A 513 -1.03 -1.44 -2.70
CA ARG A 513 -0.69 -1.63 -4.12
C ARG A 513 -1.90 -2.06 -4.95
N ALA A 514 -2.75 -2.97 -4.44
CA ALA A 514 -3.98 -3.37 -5.12
C ALA A 514 -4.94 -2.18 -5.29
N MET A 515 -5.10 -1.34 -4.26
CA MET A 515 -5.88 -0.10 -4.35
C MET A 515 -5.30 0.88 -5.39
N GLU A 516 -3.99 1.07 -5.40
CA GLU A 516 -3.28 1.94 -6.35
C GLU A 516 -3.39 1.44 -7.79
N THR A 517 -3.32 0.13 -8.00
CA THR A 517 -3.39 -0.49 -9.33
C THR A 517 -4.75 -1.11 -9.62
N ALA A 518 -5.81 -0.58 -9.02
CA ALA A 518 -7.16 -1.14 -9.10
C ALA A 518 -7.71 -1.25 -10.52
N GLY A 519 -7.22 -0.45 -11.46
CA GLY A 519 -7.55 -0.59 -12.87
C GLY A 519 -7.25 -1.97 -13.46
N LYS A 520 -6.33 -2.75 -12.86
CA LYS A 520 -6.05 -4.13 -13.30
C LYS A 520 -7.22 -5.10 -13.07
N PHE A 521 -8.15 -4.76 -12.19
CA PHE A 521 -9.35 -5.54 -11.89
C PHE A 521 -10.56 -5.14 -12.73
N VAL A 522 -10.39 -4.17 -13.65
CA VAL A 522 -11.45 -3.63 -14.49
C VAL A 522 -11.23 -4.08 -15.94
N GLU A 523 -12.23 -4.64 -16.57
CA GLU A 523 -12.16 -5.14 -17.94
C GLU A 523 -12.25 -4.02 -18.97
N ASP A 524 -13.10 -3.02 -18.73
CA ASP A 524 -13.29 -1.86 -19.60
C ASP A 524 -12.01 -1.02 -19.70
N GLU A 525 -11.55 -0.75 -20.92
CA GLU A 525 -10.29 -0.09 -21.18
C GLU A 525 -10.29 1.41 -20.79
N GLU A 526 -11.42 2.10 -20.98
CA GLU A 526 -11.57 3.52 -20.62
C GLU A 526 -11.63 3.70 -19.09
N LEU A 527 -12.36 2.82 -18.40
CA LEU A 527 -12.41 2.83 -16.93
C LEU A 527 -11.07 2.43 -16.34
N ARG A 528 -10.36 1.49 -16.96
CA ARG A 528 -8.98 1.13 -16.60
C ARG A 528 -8.05 2.33 -16.74
N ALA A 529 -8.15 3.09 -17.82
CA ALA A 529 -7.38 4.32 -18.03
C ALA A 529 -7.72 5.40 -17.00
N ALA A 530 -9.01 5.55 -16.64
CA ALA A 530 -9.44 6.49 -15.61
C ALA A 530 -8.87 6.14 -14.21
N LEU A 531 -8.73 4.84 -13.90
CA LEU A 531 -8.15 4.36 -12.64
C LEU A 531 -6.63 4.29 -12.64
N LYS A 532 -5.97 4.45 -13.79
CA LYS A 532 -4.52 4.29 -13.91
C LYS A 532 -3.75 5.32 -13.07
N GLU A 533 -4.25 6.53 -12.95
CA GLU A 533 -3.58 7.62 -12.23
C GLU A 533 -3.73 7.52 -10.71
N ASN A 534 -4.94 7.21 -10.23
CA ASN A 534 -5.27 7.30 -8.80
C ASN A 534 -5.69 5.98 -8.16
N GLY A 535 -6.01 4.94 -8.94
CA GLY A 535 -6.58 3.71 -8.42
C GLY A 535 -7.92 3.94 -7.72
N ILE A 536 -8.20 3.20 -6.64
CA ILE A 536 -9.32 3.48 -5.74
C ILE A 536 -8.85 4.17 -4.47
N GLY A 537 -9.49 5.28 -4.15
CA GLY A 537 -9.13 6.15 -3.04
C GLY A 537 -7.82 6.93 -3.27
N ARG A 538 -7.81 8.19 -2.85
CA ARG A 538 -6.60 9.01 -2.88
C ARG A 538 -5.56 8.48 -1.87
N PRO A 539 -4.26 8.63 -2.10
CA PRO A 539 -3.22 8.18 -1.18
C PRO A 539 -3.45 8.62 0.27
N SER A 540 -3.90 9.87 0.47
CA SER A 540 -4.20 10.44 1.79
C SER A 540 -5.36 9.76 2.52
N SER A 541 -6.31 9.14 1.83
CA SER A 541 -7.51 8.52 2.40
C SER A 541 -7.39 7.00 2.61
N ARG A 542 -6.50 6.32 1.89
CA ARG A 542 -6.37 4.84 1.92
C ARG A 542 -6.13 4.30 3.33
N ALA A 543 -5.23 4.92 4.09
CA ALA A 543 -4.96 4.52 5.47
C ALA A 543 -6.23 4.58 6.35
N GLY A 544 -6.97 5.69 6.28
CA GLY A 544 -8.23 5.86 7.02
C GLY A 544 -9.31 4.87 6.61
N ILE A 545 -9.38 4.49 5.32
CA ILE A 545 -10.29 3.46 4.82
C ILE A 545 -9.94 2.09 5.43
N ILE A 546 -8.67 1.70 5.40
CA ILE A 546 -8.21 0.43 5.98
C ILE A 546 -8.49 0.40 7.49
N GLU A 547 -8.19 1.49 8.22
CA GLU A 547 -8.49 1.57 9.65
C GLU A 547 -10.01 1.52 9.93
N THR A 548 -10.83 2.06 9.04
CA THR A 548 -12.29 1.95 9.16
C THR A 548 -12.75 0.50 9.03
N LEU A 549 -12.18 -0.29 8.12
CA LEU A 549 -12.49 -1.72 8.03
C LEU A 549 -12.17 -2.48 9.33
N PHE A 550 -11.05 -2.13 10.00
CA PHE A 550 -10.73 -2.69 11.33
C PHE A 550 -11.72 -2.23 12.40
N LYS A 551 -12.01 -0.92 12.49
CA LYS A 551 -12.95 -0.36 13.48
C LYS A 551 -14.36 -0.93 13.35
N ARG A 552 -14.77 -1.30 12.12
CA ARG A 552 -16.06 -1.94 11.84
C ARG A 552 -16.02 -3.46 12.01
N HIS A 553 -14.89 -4.02 12.38
CA HIS A 553 -14.67 -5.46 12.53
C HIS A 553 -14.94 -6.27 11.26
N TYR A 554 -14.80 -5.64 10.08
CA TYR A 554 -14.92 -6.33 8.80
C TYR A 554 -13.68 -7.15 8.46
N ILE A 555 -12.52 -6.72 8.97
CA ILE A 555 -11.23 -7.39 8.81
C ILE A 555 -10.48 -7.45 10.14
N ARG A 556 -9.52 -8.36 10.22
CA ARG A 556 -8.59 -8.48 11.35
C ARG A 556 -7.18 -8.74 10.86
N ARG A 557 -6.18 -8.39 11.68
CA ARG A 557 -4.78 -8.76 11.44
C ARG A 557 -4.47 -10.12 12.04
N GLN A 558 -3.81 -10.97 11.26
CA GLN A 558 -3.17 -12.18 11.75
C GLN A 558 -1.69 -12.15 11.35
N ARG A 559 -0.82 -11.75 12.25
CA ARG A 559 0.57 -11.34 11.96
C ARG A 559 0.58 -10.17 10.96
N LYS A 560 1.17 -10.35 9.76
CA LYS A 560 1.17 -9.36 8.67
C LYS A 560 -0.08 -9.46 7.76
N ASN A 561 -0.82 -10.58 7.83
CA ASN A 561 -1.92 -10.87 6.93
C ASN A 561 -3.21 -10.15 7.35
N LEU A 562 -3.95 -9.68 6.37
CA LEU A 562 -5.30 -9.15 6.49
C LEU A 562 -6.30 -10.26 6.18
N MET A 563 -7.17 -10.55 7.12
CA MET A 563 -8.19 -11.59 6.98
C MET A 563 -9.57 -10.97 7.12
N ALA A 564 -10.48 -11.36 6.24
CA ALA A 564 -11.88 -11.02 6.39
C ALA A 564 -12.48 -11.75 7.61
N THR A 565 -13.36 -11.05 8.31
CA THR A 565 -14.18 -11.64 9.38
C THR A 565 -15.50 -12.16 8.82
N PRO A 566 -16.25 -12.98 9.55
CA PRO A 566 -17.62 -13.33 9.17
C PRO A 566 -18.48 -12.11 8.84
N THR A 567 -18.41 -11.04 9.64
CA THR A 567 -19.12 -9.77 9.36
C THR A 567 -18.75 -9.20 8.00
N GLY A 568 -17.46 -9.16 7.67
CA GLY A 568 -16.99 -8.63 6.38
C GLY A 568 -17.39 -9.49 5.21
N ILE A 569 -17.31 -10.82 5.34
CA ILE A 569 -17.69 -11.77 4.30
C ILE A 569 -19.20 -11.66 4.02
N GLU A 570 -20.03 -11.78 5.07
CA GLU A 570 -21.47 -11.73 4.93
C GLU A 570 -21.97 -10.36 4.43
N LEU A 571 -21.31 -9.25 4.82
CA LEU A 571 -21.63 -7.94 4.25
C LEU A 571 -21.45 -7.92 2.74
N ILE A 572 -20.30 -8.39 2.23
CA ILE A 572 -20.06 -8.43 0.78
C ILE A 572 -21.01 -9.38 0.08
N ASP A 573 -21.36 -10.51 0.70
CA ASP A 573 -22.33 -11.49 0.14
C ASP A 573 -23.78 -10.98 0.15
N THR A 574 -24.10 -10.01 1.01
CA THR A 574 -25.42 -9.40 1.13
C THR A 574 -25.61 -8.25 0.15
N ILE A 575 -24.54 -7.64 -0.34
CA ILE A 575 -24.62 -6.58 -1.36
C ILE A 575 -24.91 -7.22 -2.72
N HIS A 576 -26.10 -6.97 -3.26
CA HIS A 576 -26.54 -7.47 -4.57
C HIS A 576 -26.03 -6.61 -5.73
N GLU A 577 -25.90 -5.30 -5.51
CA GLU A 577 -25.37 -4.37 -6.52
C GLU A 577 -23.87 -4.57 -6.72
N GLU A 578 -23.50 -5.24 -7.82
CA GLU A 578 -22.11 -5.59 -8.12
C GLU A 578 -21.20 -4.34 -8.24
N LEU A 579 -21.73 -3.23 -8.76
CA LEU A 579 -20.95 -1.99 -8.89
C LEU A 579 -20.48 -1.45 -7.52
N LEU A 580 -21.24 -1.66 -6.45
CA LEU A 580 -20.83 -1.25 -5.11
C LEU A 580 -19.63 -2.06 -4.59
N LYS A 581 -19.40 -3.25 -5.10
CA LYS A 581 -18.33 -4.16 -4.70
C LYS A 581 -17.13 -4.08 -5.63
N SER A 582 -17.31 -3.52 -6.82
CA SER A 582 -16.28 -3.45 -7.85
C SER A 582 -15.52 -2.12 -7.84
N CYS A 583 -14.31 -2.13 -8.41
CA CYS A 583 -13.55 -0.91 -8.64
C CYS A 583 -14.13 -0.07 -9.80
N GLU A 584 -15.04 -0.64 -10.62
CA GLU A 584 -15.61 -0.02 -11.80
C GLU A 584 -16.42 1.23 -11.46
N LEU A 585 -17.21 1.20 -10.37
CA LEU A 585 -17.95 2.37 -9.91
C LEU A 585 -17.02 3.57 -9.69
N THR A 586 -15.89 3.33 -9.08
CA THR A 586 -14.88 4.39 -8.88
C THR A 586 -14.33 4.86 -10.23
N GLY A 587 -14.06 3.94 -11.17
CA GLY A 587 -13.61 4.29 -12.52
C GLY A 587 -14.64 5.15 -13.29
N ILE A 588 -15.90 4.78 -13.24
CA ILE A 588 -17.01 5.54 -13.84
C ILE A 588 -17.07 6.96 -13.27
N TRP A 589 -16.96 7.10 -11.95
CA TRP A 589 -17.00 8.40 -11.30
C TRP A 589 -15.78 9.23 -11.66
N GLU A 590 -14.57 8.68 -11.56
CA GLU A 590 -13.34 9.42 -11.87
C GLU A 590 -13.33 9.91 -13.34
N LYS A 591 -13.84 9.10 -14.27
CA LYS A 591 -14.03 9.51 -15.67
C LYS A 591 -14.99 10.70 -15.75
N LYS A 592 -16.20 10.57 -15.21
CA LYS A 592 -17.21 11.65 -15.26
C LYS A 592 -16.75 12.92 -14.55
N LEU A 593 -16.05 12.81 -13.41
CA LEU A 593 -15.51 13.96 -12.69
C LEU A 593 -14.42 14.67 -13.48
N ARG A 594 -13.57 13.93 -14.19
CA ARG A 594 -12.60 14.50 -15.12
C ARG A 594 -13.28 15.19 -16.30
N ASP A 595 -14.33 14.61 -16.84
CA ASP A 595 -15.11 15.22 -17.92
C ASP A 595 -15.80 16.52 -17.47
N ILE A 596 -16.24 16.60 -16.19
CA ILE A 596 -16.74 17.85 -15.58
C ILE A 596 -15.62 18.88 -15.50
N GLU A 597 -14.43 18.50 -15.06
CA GLU A 597 -13.27 19.38 -14.98
C GLU A 597 -12.89 19.95 -16.37
N HIS A 598 -12.94 19.12 -17.40
CA HIS A 598 -12.71 19.51 -18.78
C HIS A 598 -13.92 20.19 -19.47
N LYS A 599 -15.01 20.42 -18.76
CA LYS A 599 -16.26 21.06 -19.29
C LYS A 599 -16.96 20.24 -20.38
N THR A 600 -16.73 18.93 -20.44
CA THR A 600 -17.32 18.01 -21.43
C THR A 600 -18.50 17.23 -20.88
N TYR A 601 -18.74 17.26 -19.57
CA TYR A 601 -19.88 16.62 -18.90
C TYR A 601 -20.55 17.56 -17.91
N ASN A 602 -21.88 17.51 -17.82
CA ASN A 602 -22.64 18.40 -16.93
C ASN A 602 -22.67 17.86 -15.49
N PRO A 603 -22.27 18.66 -14.49
CA PRO A 603 -22.35 18.25 -13.08
C PRO A 603 -23.76 17.84 -12.61
N ALA A 604 -24.81 18.48 -13.14
CA ALA A 604 -26.19 18.14 -12.79
C ALA A 604 -26.57 16.73 -13.24
N ASP A 605 -26.11 16.31 -14.41
CA ASP A 605 -26.38 14.96 -14.95
C ASP A 605 -25.67 13.88 -14.14
N PHE A 606 -24.44 14.18 -13.64
CA PHE A 606 -23.75 13.31 -12.71
C PHE A 606 -24.58 13.09 -11.42
N ILE A 607 -25.05 14.16 -10.81
CA ILE A 607 -25.83 14.09 -9.56
C ILE A 607 -27.20 13.42 -9.79
N ASN A 608 -27.86 13.68 -10.92
CA ASN A 608 -29.15 13.07 -11.24
C ASN A 608 -29.01 11.55 -11.49
N GLY A 609 -27.97 11.13 -12.19
CA GLY A 609 -27.67 9.71 -12.38
C GLY A 609 -27.41 8.99 -11.03
N LEU A 610 -26.74 9.65 -10.07
CA LEU A 610 -26.55 9.10 -8.74
C LEU A 610 -27.84 9.00 -7.93
N LYS A 611 -28.74 9.99 -8.04
CA LYS A 611 -30.05 9.93 -7.40
C LYS A 611 -30.88 8.76 -7.92
N GLU A 612 -30.85 8.53 -9.23
CA GLU A 612 -31.50 7.38 -9.86
C GLU A 612 -30.89 6.06 -9.39
N GLN A 613 -29.57 5.95 -9.40
CA GLN A 613 -28.87 4.75 -8.91
C GLN A 613 -29.24 4.43 -7.45
N ILE A 614 -29.26 5.42 -6.56
CA ILE A 614 -29.59 5.18 -5.15
C ILE A 614 -31.07 4.81 -4.97
N ASN A 615 -31.98 5.38 -5.77
CA ASN A 615 -33.39 4.97 -5.78
C ASN A 615 -33.52 3.48 -6.14
N ASN A 616 -32.83 3.03 -7.18
CA ASN A 616 -32.86 1.64 -7.62
C ASN A 616 -32.29 0.72 -6.51
N ILE A 617 -31.15 1.07 -5.91
CA ILE A 617 -30.58 0.30 -4.80
C ILE A 617 -31.56 0.21 -3.62
N VAL A 618 -32.26 1.29 -3.29
CA VAL A 618 -33.25 1.29 -2.20
C VAL A 618 -34.41 0.37 -2.53
N ILE A 619 -34.96 0.42 -3.74
CA ILE A 619 -36.06 -0.45 -4.20
C ILE A 619 -35.65 -1.92 -4.16
N ASP A 620 -34.48 -2.26 -4.70
CA ASP A 620 -33.96 -3.63 -4.77
C ASP A 620 -33.74 -4.22 -3.36
N VAL A 621 -33.12 -3.48 -2.48
CA VAL A 621 -32.87 -3.93 -1.11
C VAL A 621 -34.17 -4.02 -0.29
N LEU A 622 -35.11 -3.11 -0.48
CA LEU A 622 -36.41 -3.20 0.21
C LEU A 622 -37.24 -4.41 -0.27
N SER A 623 -37.13 -4.78 -1.55
CA SER A 623 -37.81 -5.94 -2.11
C SER A 623 -37.20 -7.28 -1.72
N ASP A 624 -35.99 -7.30 -1.13
CA ASP A 624 -35.37 -8.53 -0.64
C ASP A 624 -36.11 -9.09 0.57
N ASN A 625 -36.75 -10.26 0.38
CA ASN A 625 -37.50 -10.99 1.39
C ASN A 625 -36.70 -12.15 2.01
N SER A 626 -35.38 -12.19 1.81
CA SER A 626 -34.53 -13.31 2.27
C SER A 626 -34.38 -13.42 3.79
N ASN A 627 -34.79 -12.40 4.54
CA ASN A 627 -34.58 -12.29 6.00
C ASN A 627 -33.14 -12.48 6.46
N ARG A 628 -32.17 -12.25 5.57
CA ARG A 628 -30.74 -12.32 5.88
C ARG A 628 -30.38 -11.34 6.98
N ARG A 629 -29.41 -11.74 7.80
CA ARG A 629 -28.79 -10.88 8.81
C ARG A 629 -27.28 -11.06 8.76
N VAL A 630 -26.55 -9.97 8.85
CA VAL A 630 -25.09 -9.99 8.92
C VAL A 630 -24.67 -10.28 10.35
N THR A 631 -23.85 -11.31 10.54
CA THR A 631 -23.25 -11.68 11.84
C THR A 631 -22.36 -10.54 12.34
N ILE A 632 -22.58 -10.12 13.56
CA ILE A 632 -21.82 -9.06 14.20
C ILE A 632 -20.70 -9.67 15.06
N MET A 633 -19.46 -9.40 14.69
CA MET A 633 -18.29 -9.76 15.49
C MET A 633 -17.99 -8.70 16.53
N THR A 634 -17.79 -9.12 17.77
CA THR A 634 -17.33 -8.25 18.87
C THR A 634 -15.80 -8.28 19.01
N GLU A 635 -15.23 -7.34 19.77
CA GLU A 635 -13.80 -7.37 20.08
C GLU A 635 -13.39 -8.67 20.82
N GLU A 636 -14.27 -9.23 21.64
CA GLU A 636 -14.03 -10.48 22.33
C GLU A 636 -13.97 -11.66 21.37
N ASP A 637 -14.85 -11.69 20.36
CA ASP A 637 -14.83 -12.71 19.33
C ASP A 637 -13.57 -12.65 18.46
N LEU A 638 -13.08 -11.47 18.17
CA LEU A 638 -11.83 -11.26 17.43
C LEU A 638 -10.59 -11.74 18.21
N LYS A 639 -10.64 -11.72 19.55
CA LYS A 639 -9.56 -12.20 20.42
C LYS A 639 -9.54 -13.75 20.53
N LYS A 640 -10.64 -14.43 20.23
CA LYS A 640 -10.69 -15.90 20.20
C LYS A 640 -9.86 -16.41 19.02
N LYS A 641 -8.91 -17.33 19.27
CA LYS A 641 -8.17 -18.00 18.19
C LYS A 641 -9.18 -18.73 17.30
N PRO A 642 -9.04 -18.64 15.94
CA PRO A 642 -9.87 -19.48 15.06
C PRO A 642 -9.72 -20.93 15.49
N ALA A 643 -10.83 -21.64 15.66
CA ALA A 643 -10.80 -23.09 15.80
C ALA A 643 -10.08 -23.64 14.56
N ALA A 644 -8.99 -24.38 14.77
CA ALA A 644 -8.27 -25.02 13.67
C ALA A 644 -9.28 -25.85 12.87
N LYS A 645 -9.53 -25.47 11.61
CA LYS A 645 -10.29 -26.33 10.68
C LYS A 645 -9.54 -27.66 10.68
N LYS A 646 -10.19 -28.74 11.21
CA LYS A 646 -9.67 -30.09 11.08
C LYS A 646 -9.56 -30.38 9.60
N THR A 647 -8.34 -30.43 9.10
CA THR A 647 -8.04 -30.98 7.76
C THR A 647 -8.70 -32.35 7.68
N PRO A 648 -9.48 -32.67 6.65
CA PRO A 648 -10.01 -34.02 6.49
C PRO A 648 -8.83 -34.99 6.44
N ALA A 649 -8.80 -35.90 7.40
CA ALA A 649 -7.80 -36.97 7.44
C ALA A 649 -7.85 -37.72 6.11
N LYS A 650 -6.74 -37.80 5.40
CA LYS A 650 -6.55 -38.66 4.22
C LYS A 650 -6.95 -40.07 4.60
N LYS A 651 -8.06 -40.57 4.04
CA LYS A 651 -8.41 -42.01 4.09
C LYS A 651 -7.32 -42.73 3.30
N ALA A 652 -6.50 -43.49 4.02
CA ALA A 652 -5.63 -44.50 3.40
C ALA A 652 -6.50 -45.61 2.79
N PRO A 653 -6.13 -46.20 1.65
CA PRO A 653 -6.90 -47.27 1.04
C PRO A 653 -6.92 -48.53 1.95
N ALA A 654 -8.10 -49.01 2.21
CA ALA A 654 -8.34 -50.20 3.03
C ALA A 654 -7.76 -51.46 2.38
N LYS A 655 -6.73 -52.05 2.96
CA LYS A 655 -6.34 -53.43 2.71
C LYS A 655 -7.34 -54.32 3.45
N LYS A 656 -8.03 -55.17 2.66
CA LYS A 656 -8.83 -56.29 3.20
C LYS A 656 -7.91 -57.23 4.00
N ALA A 657 -8.23 -57.46 5.27
CA ALA A 657 -7.63 -58.49 6.05
C ALA A 657 -8.74 -59.36 6.68
N ASN A 658 -8.60 -60.65 6.48
CA ASN A 658 -9.48 -61.71 6.99
C ASN A 658 -9.40 -61.80 8.51
N LYS A 659 -10.58 -62.14 9.10
CA LYS A 659 -10.72 -62.60 10.50
C LYS A 659 -9.98 -63.90 10.74
N ALA A 660 -9.23 -64.00 11.80
CA ALA A 660 -9.12 -65.19 12.65
C ALA A 660 -8.71 -64.77 14.07
N ALA A 661 -9.28 -65.45 15.01
CA ALA A 661 -9.31 -65.19 16.44
C ALA A 661 -8.07 -65.71 17.19
N ALA A 662 -7.92 -65.19 18.41
CA ALA A 662 -7.44 -65.82 19.64
C ALA A 662 -6.07 -65.44 20.20
N GLN A 663 -6.19 -64.86 21.41
CA GLN A 663 -5.44 -65.18 22.66
C GLN A 663 -3.95 -64.81 22.83
N ASN A 664 -3.79 -63.92 23.83
CA ASN A 664 -2.74 -63.87 24.88
C ASN A 664 -1.37 -64.53 24.65
N THR A 665 -0.32 -63.73 24.79
CA THR A 665 0.65 -63.73 25.93
C THR A 665 1.94 -63.04 25.57
N ASP A 666 2.43 -62.28 26.55
CA ASP A 666 3.83 -61.98 26.93
C ASP A 666 4.95 -61.66 25.92
N SER A 667 5.53 -60.49 26.22
CA SER A 667 6.98 -60.19 26.36
C SER A 667 7.94 -60.40 25.19
N GLN A 668 8.52 -59.35 24.73
CA GLN A 668 9.95 -59.00 24.75
C GLN A 668 10.41 -58.13 23.56
N ASN A 669 10.88 -56.97 23.95
CA ASN A 669 12.06 -56.23 23.46
C ASN A 669 12.56 -56.37 21.99
N VAL A 670 12.58 -55.25 21.25
CA VAL A 670 13.76 -54.75 20.54
C VAL A 670 13.59 -53.23 20.32
N PRO A 671 14.65 -52.38 20.31
CA PRO A 671 14.66 -51.02 20.83
C PRO A 671 14.36 -49.94 19.76
N ALA A 672 13.59 -48.92 20.19
CA ALA A 672 13.40 -47.68 19.48
C ALA A 672 14.59 -46.72 19.77
N GLN A 673 15.06 -46.01 18.76
CA GLN A 673 16.04 -44.93 18.89
C GLN A 673 15.53 -43.84 19.84
N PRO A 674 16.38 -43.19 20.65
CA PRO A 674 15.94 -42.27 21.70
C PRO A 674 15.48 -40.93 21.15
N ALA A 675 14.32 -40.49 21.60
CA ALA A 675 13.89 -39.10 21.55
C ALA A 675 14.86 -38.21 22.36
N PRO A 676 15.08 -36.94 22.01
CA PRO A 676 16.00 -36.07 22.75
C PRO A 676 15.53 -35.91 24.19
N ALA A 677 16.47 -36.13 25.14
CA ALA A 677 16.23 -36.14 26.58
C ALA A 677 15.51 -34.85 27.02
N ALA A 678 14.43 -35.03 27.78
CA ALA A 678 13.71 -33.93 28.41
C ALA A 678 14.65 -33.21 29.38
N ASP A 679 14.72 -31.89 29.29
CA ASP A 679 15.55 -31.03 30.14
C ASP A 679 15.15 -31.24 31.62
N PRO A 680 16.07 -31.71 32.46
CA PRO A 680 15.74 -32.20 33.81
C PRO A 680 15.25 -31.12 34.78
N MET A 681 15.36 -29.87 34.40
CA MET A 681 14.91 -28.71 35.20
C MET A 681 13.48 -28.28 34.85
N VAL A 682 13.03 -28.47 33.63
CA VAL A 682 11.73 -28.00 33.16
C VAL A 682 10.60 -28.84 33.77
N GLY A 683 9.55 -28.18 34.28
CA GLY A 683 8.40 -28.83 34.89
C GLY A 683 8.51 -29.02 36.42
N LYS A 684 9.69 -28.80 37.03
CA LYS A 684 9.83 -28.84 38.48
C LYS A 684 9.14 -27.64 39.16
N PRO A 685 8.64 -27.79 40.39
CA PRO A 685 8.08 -26.69 41.17
C PRO A 685 9.12 -25.55 41.32
N CYS A 686 8.66 -24.32 41.21
CA CYS A 686 9.53 -23.15 41.38
C CYS A 686 10.03 -23.05 42.81
N PRO A 687 11.37 -23.01 43.06
CA PRO A 687 11.92 -22.98 44.41
C PRO A 687 11.68 -21.65 45.14
N LEU A 688 11.33 -20.58 44.39
CA LEU A 688 11.10 -19.26 44.98
C LEU A 688 9.67 -19.06 45.47
N CYS A 689 8.69 -19.47 44.68
CA CYS A 689 7.27 -19.20 44.99
C CYS A 689 6.41 -20.47 45.31
N GLY A 690 6.92 -21.64 45.02
CA GLY A 690 6.20 -22.93 45.24
C GLY A 690 4.91 -23.11 44.43
N LYS A 691 4.41 -22.04 43.77
CA LYS A 691 3.10 -22.03 43.07
C LYS A 691 3.21 -22.17 41.55
N GLY A 692 4.34 -21.93 40.97
CA GLY A 692 4.63 -22.07 39.54
C GLY A 692 5.63 -23.20 39.27
N VAL A 693 5.78 -23.57 37.98
CA VAL A 693 6.80 -24.54 37.53
C VAL A 693 7.92 -23.86 36.77
N ILE A 694 9.10 -24.48 36.75
CA ILE A 694 10.25 -23.99 36.01
C ILE A 694 9.98 -24.16 34.51
N ILE A 695 10.13 -23.10 33.76
CA ILE A 695 10.04 -23.04 32.29
C ILE A 695 11.37 -22.59 31.69
N LYS A 696 11.72 -23.11 30.50
CA LYS A 696 12.94 -22.76 29.78
C LYS A 696 12.67 -21.52 28.92
N GLY A 697 13.34 -20.41 29.23
CA GLY A 697 13.34 -19.20 28.42
C GLY A 697 14.44 -19.23 27.36
N LYS A 698 14.67 -18.12 26.63
CA LYS A 698 15.73 -18.02 25.61
C LYS A 698 17.14 -17.99 26.19
N THR A 699 17.32 -17.48 27.41
CA THR A 699 18.65 -17.23 28.02
C THR A 699 18.78 -17.79 29.44
N ALA A 700 17.67 -18.25 30.06
CA ALA A 700 17.64 -18.72 31.43
C ALA A 700 16.37 -19.52 31.72
N TYR A 701 16.38 -20.31 32.78
CA TYR A 701 15.15 -20.86 33.37
C TYR A 701 14.41 -19.77 34.14
N GLY A 702 13.09 -19.79 34.09
CA GLY A 702 12.21 -18.85 34.78
C GLY A 702 11.03 -19.57 35.42
N CYS A 703 10.20 -18.84 36.19
CA CYS A 703 8.99 -19.37 36.77
C CYS A 703 7.77 -19.12 35.89
N SER A 704 6.87 -20.07 35.67
CA SER A 704 5.61 -19.89 34.95
C SER A 704 4.72 -18.83 35.60
N ASN A 705 4.90 -18.56 36.90
CA ASN A 705 4.13 -17.57 37.66
C ASN A 705 4.77 -16.16 37.67
N TRP A 706 5.64 -15.87 36.69
CA TRP A 706 6.35 -14.57 36.62
C TRP A 706 5.40 -13.37 36.42
N LYS A 707 4.26 -13.57 35.74
CA LYS A 707 3.22 -12.54 35.57
C LYS A 707 2.52 -12.16 36.87
N ALA A 708 2.51 -13.07 37.85
CA ALA A 708 1.99 -12.81 39.19
C ALA A 708 3.10 -12.40 40.18
N GLY A 709 4.24 -11.93 39.70
CA GLY A 709 5.29 -11.31 40.48
C GLY A 709 6.46 -12.23 40.93
N CYS A 710 6.52 -13.50 40.50
CA CYS A 710 7.64 -14.37 40.84
C CYS A 710 8.89 -14.03 40.03
N GLN A 711 9.97 -13.65 40.69
CA GLN A 711 11.22 -13.21 40.08
C GLN A 711 12.27 -14.33 39.92
N TYR A 712 11.90 -15.61 40.06
CA TYR A 712 12.83 -16.71 39.87
C TYR A 712 13.44 -16.71 38.49
N ARG A 713 14.79 -16.63 38.43
CA ARG A 713 15.56 -16.71 37.18
C ARG A 713 16.92 -17.38 37.49
N GLN A 714 17.22 -18.43 36.72
CA GLN A 714 18.48 -19.16 36.82
C GLN A 714 19.09 -19.27 35.42
N PRO A 715 20.31 -18.73 35.19
CA PRO A 715 21.00 -18.86 33.89
C PRO A 715 21.23 -20.33 33.54
N PHE A 716 21.34 -20.64 32.27
CA PHE A 716 21.79 -21.96 31.81
C PHE A 716 23.25 -22.12 32.25
N SER A 717 23.54 -23.18 33.01
CA SER A 717 24.93 -23.50 33.34
C SER A 717 25.69 -23.76 32.04
N GLN A 718 26.76 -23.04 31.79
CA GLN A 718 27.73 -23.40 30.78
C GLN A 718 28.38 -24.70 31.26
N MET A 719 28.13 -25.83 30.58
CA MET A 719 29.01 -27.00 30.66
C MET A 719 30.15 -26.83 29.69
#